data_e4c4b6a9751e63352e075d124f1e11a6
#
_entry.id   e4c4b6a9751e63352e075d124f1e11a6
#
_cell.length_a   1.000
_cell.length_b   1.000
_cell.length_c   1.000
_cell.angle_alpha   90.00
_cell.angle_beta   90.00
_cell.angle_gamma   90.00
#
_symmetry.space_group_name_H-M   'P 1'
#
loop_
_entity.id
_entity.type
_entity.pdbx_description
1 polymer ?
#
loop_
_entity_poly.entity_id
_entity_poly.type
_entity_poly.pdbx_seq_one_letter_code
_entity_poly.pdbx_strand_id
1 'polypeptide(L)'
;MSRPRSTHIPGLGAALAAGLVVLTWAALSGVLHNSFVDYDDDVYVTGNAHVLDGLDGKSVSWAFTTFDAANWHPITWLSHMLDVQVFGLDAGRHHLVSLLLHAANAVLLFLVLLRMTGAHWRSAFVAGLFAVHPLHVESVAWIAERKDLLSTLFWLLTVAAWLRFVPSKTAAAYALVLALFALGLMAKPMLVTLPLTLMLMDVWPLKRAMRPTLWQEKVPLFAMSAASAIITFVAQRSGGAMRSLSGLAFFARAGNAAESYVWYLAKTVWPTSLACFYPHPGTIRLGPAIGASLLIVGVTALAARLRNRAPYLAFGWAWYLVTLVPVIGLVQVGAQAAADRYTYVPLVGPFVAVAWGLAELVEAHPPVRLAVAGLCAACVAALVPVTRTSVGYWHDNVSLFTRALAVTSNNGLAHNNLGLALAGQGLTDQAIAHYREALWIHPDYVEARSNLGAALHQLGRDAEAAEELKAALAIDPKSVEAQVNLGNAMAGIGRPDEAIERYREALRLRPGNAEARRNLGVMLDRIGRHDEAILELERAVRLRPGDPSARLGYGNALAAAGRTDEALAQMDAALRLQPDFPAALNALGIVLAEHGRTAEAIERYEQALRAKPDYAEAANNLGLALAALNRLPEAIDRFQQAVRINPGFAQAHNNLGVSLARANRVPEALGHFREAVRIDPGLDQARTNLGKLEETRH
;
A
#
# COMPACT_ATOMS: atom_id res chain seq x y z
N MET A 1 -36.61 -30.58 31.61
CA MET A 1 -35.58 -29.66 32.14
C MET A 1 -36.10 -28.25 32.08
N SER A 2 -36.38 -27.65 33.23
CA SER A 2 -36.91 -26.32 33.43
C SER A 2 -35.85 -25.29 32.90
N ARG A 3 -36.28 -24.35 32.07
CA ARG A 3 -35.42 -23.19 31.66
C ARG A 3 -35.00 -22.48 32.94
N PRO A 4 -33.70 -22.21 33.15
CA PRO A 4 -33.28 -21.35 34.23
C PRO A 4 -33.90 -19.98 33.98
N ARG A 5 -34.54 -19.39 35.03
CA ARG A 5 -35.06 -18.03 35.02
C ARG A 5 -33.90 -17.08 34.73
N SER A 6 -33.87 -16.58 33.49
CA SER A 6 -32.96 -15.46 33.15
C SER A 6 -33.41 -14.27 34.03
N THR A 7 -32.56 -13.86 34.96
CA THR A 7 -32.70 -12.58 35.62
C THR A 7 -32.57 -11.50 34.54
N HIS A 8 -33.72 -11.02 34.03
CA HIS A 8 -33.78 -9.90 33.11
C HIS A 8 -33.34 -8.67 33.88
N ILE A 9 -32.07 -8.29 33.80
CA ILE A 9 -31.59 -6.98 34.20
C ILE A 9 -31.91 -6.05 33.02
N PRO A 10 -32.89 -5.12 33.19
CA PRO A 10 -33.18 -4.19 32.10
C PRO A 10 -31.95 -3.38 31.75
N GLY A 11 -31.65 -3.24 30.46
CA GLY A 11 -30.48 -2.47 29.97
C GLY A 11 -29.13 -3.20 29.96
N LEU A 12 -28.99 -4.42 30.53
CA LEU A 12 -27.71 -5.15 30.54
C LEU A 12 -27.12 -5.35 29.13
N GLY A 13 -27.96 -5.71 28.19
CA GLY A 13 -27.52 -5.90 26.79
C GLY A 13 -26.96 -4.60 26.18
N ALA A 14 -27.61 -3.47 26.43
CA ALA A 14 -27.14 -2.16 25.98
C ALA A 14 -25.83 -1.75 26.66
N ALA A 15 -25.71 -1.98 27.96
CA ALA A 15 -24.51 -1.67 28.73
C ALA A 15 -23.31 -2.51 28.25
N LEU A 16 -23.50 -3.81 27.96
CA LEU A 16 -22.45 -4.67 27.41
C LEU A 16 -22.05 -4.24 25.98
N ALA A 17 -23.02 -3.87 25.14
CA ALA A 17 -22.72 -3.35 23.80
C ALA A 17 -21.91 -2.04 23.87
N ALA A 18 -22.28 -1.11 24.74
CA ALA A 18 -21.52 0.12 24.97
C ALA A 18 -20.11 -0.18 25.50
N GLY A 19 -19.98 -1.12 26.43
CA GLY A 19 -18.69 -1.58 26.96
C GLY A 19 -17.79 -2.16 25.86
N LEU A 20 -18.34 -2.89 24.90
CA LEU A 20 -17.58 -3.41 23.74
C LEU A 20 -17.05 -2.28 22.85
N VAL A 21 -17.85 -1.23 22.61
CA VAL A 21 -17.38 -0.06 21.83
C VAL A 21 -16.22 0.63 22.56
N VAL A 22 -16.36 0.87 23.87
CA VAL A 22 -15.28 1.48 24.68
C VAL A 22 -14.03 0.61 24.69
N LEU A 23 -14.19 -0.70 24.82
CA LEU A 23 -13.08 -1.66 24.81
C LEU A 23 -12.36 -1.68 23.47
N THR A 24 -13.11 -1.70 22.36
CA THR A 24 -12.56 -1.63 20.99
C THR A 24 -11.75 -0.35 20.80
N TRP A 25 -12.32 0.77 21.20
CA TRP A 25 -11.65 2.08 21.13
C TRP A 25 -10.38 2.09 21.97
N ALA A 26 -10.45 1.61 23.22
CA ALA A 26 -9.29 1.55 24.10
C ALA A 26 -8.15 0.72 23.53
N ALA A 27 -8.44 -0.37 22.80
CA ALA A 27 -7.42 -1.25 22.21
C ALA A 27 -6.83 -0.72 20.88
N LEU A 28 -7.65 -0.10 20.05
CA LEU A 28 -7.34 0.12 18.62
C LEU A 28 -7.27 1.60 18.22
N SER A 29 -7.63 2.57 19.08
CA SER A 29 -7.64 4.00 18.70
C SER A 29 -6.28 4.54 18.22
N GLY A 30 -5.18 3.85 18.51
CA GLY A 30 -3.85 4.16 17.97
C GLY A 30 -3.79 4.18 16.44
N VAL A 31 -4.66 3.43 15.76
CA VAL A 31 -4.70 3.41 14.27
C VAL A 31 -4.99 4.79 13.66
N LEU A 32 -5.63 5.70 14.41
CA LEU A 32 -5.94 7.05 13.94
C LEU A 32 -4.70 7.91 13.65
N HIS A 33 -3.53 7.48 14.12
CA HIS A 33 -2.25 8.14 13.90
C HIS A 33 -1.36 7.41 12.90
N ASN A 34 -1.85 6.31 12.31
CA ASN A 34 -1.13 5.54 11.32
C ASN A 34 -1.23 6.20 9.93
N SER A 35 -0.16 6.10 9.16
CA SER A 35 -0.12 6.50 7.75
C SER A 35 -0.72 5.43 6.86
N PHE A 36 -0.92 5.75 5.58
CA PHE A 36 -1.07 4.72 4.55
C PHE A 36 0.22 3.90 4.47
N VAL A 37 0.10 2.61 4.19
CA VAL A 37 1.25 1.71 4.02
C VAL A 37 1.32 1.21 2.56
N ASP A 38 2.50 1.36 1.93
CA ASP A 38 2.74 0.92 0.55
C ASP A 38 2.90 -0.61 0.48
N TYR A 39 1.94 -1.30 1.07
CA TYR A 39 1.81 -2.75 0.97
C TYR A 39 0.70 -3.13 -0.02
N ASP A 40 -0.37 -2.35 -0.09
CA ASP A 40 -1.41 -2.34 -1.12
C ASP A 40 -2.25 -1.03 -1.05
N ASP A 41 -2.05 -0.15 -0.06
CA ASP A 41 -2.88 1.06 0.10
C ASP A 41 -2.70 2.02 -1.08
N ASP A 42 -1.57 1.96 -1.78
CA ASP A 42 -1.33 2.68 -3.03
C ASP A 42 -2.23 2.17 -4.15
N VAL A 43 -2.38 0.87 -4.28
CA VAL A 43 -3.26 0.24 -5.29
C VAL A 43 -4.73 0.49 -4.96
N TYR A 44 -5.09 0.45 -3.66
CA TYR A 44 -6.48 0.56 -3.22
C TYR A 44 -6.96 2.00 -3.05
N VAL A 45 -6.07 2.96 -2.73
CA VAL A 45 -6.47 4.34 -2.38
C VAL A 45 -5.58 5.37 -3.06
N THR A 46 -4.31 5.49 -2.65
CA THR A 46 -3.50 6.68 -2.94
C THR A 46 -3.02 6.79 -4.37
N GLY A 47 -2.90 5.66 -5.09
CA GLY A 47 -2.46 5.59 -6.48
C GLY A 47 -3.59 5.26 -7.48
N ASN A 48 -4.82 5.00 -7.02
CA ASN A 48 -5.92 4.58 -7.88
C ASN A 48 -6.75 5.76 -8.36
N ALA A 49 -6.63 6.12 -9.63
CA ALA A 49 -7.31 7.27 -10.21
C ALA A 49 -8.84 7.21 -10.04
N HIS A 50 -9.46 6.04 -10.20
CA HIS A 50 -10.91 5.87 -10.02
C HIS A 50 -11.37 6.06 -8.58
N VAL A 51 -10.54 5.68 -7.62
CA VAL A 51 -10.83 5.91 -6.19
C VAL A 51 -10.64 7.39 -5.85
N LEU A 52 -9.60 8.03 -6.41
CA LEU A 52 -9.32 9.45 -6.21
C LEU A 52 -10.40 10.36 -6.82
N ASP A 53 -11.04 9.93 -7.91
CA ASP A 53 -12.18 10.65 -8.52
C ASP A 53 -13.46 10.58 -7.66
N GLY A 54 -13.51 9.72 -6.65
CA GLY A 54 -14.67 9.55 -5.76
C GLY A 54 -15.83 8.79 -6.41
N LEU A 55 -17.05 9.02 -5.92
CA LEU A 55 -18.28 8.35 -6.37
C LEU A 55 -18.87 9.01 -7.62
N ASP A 56 -18.11 9.14 -8.68
CA ASP A 56 -18.64 9.56 -9.98
C ASP A 56 -19.21 8.36 -10.77
N GLY A 57 -20.02 8.64 -11.82
CA GLY A 57 -20.69 7.58 -12.58
C GLY A 57 -19.71 6.62 -13.30
N LYS A 58 -18.52 7.11 -13.68
CA LYS A 58 -17.49 6.30 -14.36
C LYS A 58 -16.79 5.39 -13.35
N SER A 59 -16.39 5.94 -12.22
CA SER A 59 -15.70 5.22 -11.15
C SER A 59 -16.62 4.15 -10.52
N VAL A 60 -17.90 4.46 -10.32
CA VAL A 60 -18.90 3.48 -9.88
C VAL A 60 -19.03 2.34 -10.90
N SER A 61 -19.17 2.65 -12.21
CA SER A 61 -19.24 1.62 -13.26
C SER A 61 -17.97 0.77 -13.29
N TRP A 62 -16.80 1.39 -13.16
CA TRP A 62 -15.51 0.71 -13.08
C TRP A 62 -15.47 -0.27 -11.90
N ALA A 63 -15.91 0.13 -10.71
CA ALA A 63 -15.91 -0.72 -9.53
C ALA A 63 -16.64 -2.06 -9.75
N PHE A 64 -17.71 -2.07 -10.52
CA PHE A 64 -18.47 -3.29 -10.83
C PHE A 64 -17.90 -4.14 -11.97
N THR A 65 -17.05 -3.56 -12.82
CA THR A 65 -16.54 -4.22 -14.03
C THR A 65 -15.06 -4.57 -13.97
N THR A 66 -14.32 -4.03 -12.99
CA THR A 66 -12.88 -4.24 -12.86
C THR A 66 -12.52 -5.54 -12.15
N PHE A 67 -11.33 -6.08 -12.52
CA PHE A 67 -10.61 -7.10 -11.76
C PHE A 67 -9.28 -6.56 -11.23
N ASP A 68 -9.20 -5.27 -11.01
CA ASP A 68 -8.03 -4.64 -10.44
C ASP A 68 -7.67 -5.26 -9.07
N ALA A 69 -6.38 -5.22 -8.69
CA ALA A 69 -5.85 -5.98 -7.56
C ALA A 69 -6.19 -7.49 -7.58
N ALA A 70 -6.40 -8.08 -8.78
CA ALA A 70 -6.74 -9.48 -8.98
C ALA A 70 -8.00 -9.95 -8.22
N ASN A 71 -8.94 -9.05 -7.95
CA ASN A 71 -10.15 -9.32 -7.18
C ASN A 71 -11.37 -8.61 -7.78
N TRP A 72 -12.56 -9.15 -7.48
CA TRP A 72 -13.83 -8.49 -7.75
C TRP A 72 -14.54 -8.17 -6.44
N HIS A 73 -14.44 -6.91 -6.01
CA HIS A 73 -14.99 -6.45 -4.73
C HIS A 73 -15.54 -5.00 -4.81
N PRO A 74 -16.60 -4.80 -5.61
CA PRO A 74 -17.14 -3.46 -5.87
C PRO A 74 -17.52 -2.69 -4.62
N ILE A 75 -18.06 -3.33 -3.59
CA ILE A 75 -18.44 -2.66 -2.33
C ILE A 75 -17.22 -2.10 -1.60
N THR A 76 -16.08 -2.77 -1.67
CA THR A 76 -14.82 -2.27 -1.09
C THR A 76 -14.34 -1.03 -1.85
N TRP A 77 -14.36 -1.06 -3.18
CA TRP A 77 -14.02 0.10 -3.99
C TRP A 77 -14.91 1.30 -3.68
N LEU A 78 -16.24 1.10 -3.65
CA LEU A 78 -17.19 2.17 -3.31
C LEU A 78 -16.97 2.73 -1.91
N SER A 79 -16.55 1.91 -0.94
CA SER A 79 -16.22 2.37 0.41
C SER A 79 -14.98 3.29 0.41
N HIS A 80 -13.94 2.96 -0.35
CA HIS A 80 -12.74 3.80 -0.46
C HIS A 80 -13.02 5.09 -1.24
N MET A 81 -13.80 5.02 -2.34
CA MET A 81 -14.27 6.20 -3.09
C MET A 81 -15.05 7.16 -2.20
N LEU A 82 -15.94 6.63 -1.34
CA LEU A 82 -16.69 7.44 -0.38
C LEU A 82 -15.77 8.14 0.62
N ASP A 83 -14.78 7.43 1.15
CA ASP A 83 -13.84 8.01 2.08
C ASP A 83 -13.02 9.13 1.44
N VAL A 84 -12.50 8.91 0.23
CA VAL A 84 -11.76 9.94 -0.50
C VAL A 84 -12.65 11.16 -0.77
N GLN A 85 -13.89 10.95 -1.18
CA GLN A 85 -14.83 12.04 -1.44
C GLN A 85 -15.14 12.88 -0.19
N VAL A 86 -15.20 12.24 0.99
CA VAL A 86 -15.57 12.91 2.26
C VAL A 86 -14.36 13.47 2.99
N PHE A 87 -13.24 12.77 2.95
CA PHE A 87 -12.08 13.05 3.79
C PHE A 87 -10.80 13.35 3.01
N GLY A 88 -10.81 13.24 1.67
CA GLY A 88 -9.57 13.28 0.88
C GLY A 88 -8.64 12.12 1.25
N LEU A 89 -7.35 12.37 1.20
CA LEU A 89 -6.30 11.41 1.57
C LEU A 89 -5.83 11.57 3.03
N ASP A 90 -6.76 11.79 3.95
CA ASP A 90 -6.47 11.79 5.40
C ASP A 90 -6.47 10.34 5.93
N ALA A 91 -5.29 9.73 6.08
CA ALA A 91 -5.14 8.35 6.53
C ALA A 91 -5.85 8.09 7.88
N GLY A 92 -5.76 9.01 8.83
CA GLY A 92 -6.39 8.88 10.14
C GLY A 92 -7.91 8.74 10.05
N ARG A 93 -8.56 9.45 9.11
CA ARG A 93 -10.01 9.36 8.89
C ARG A 93 -10.40 8.06 8.16
N HIS A 94 -9.58 7.59 7.23
CA HIS A 94 -9.77 6.26 6.63
C HIS A 94 -9.66 5.16 7.69
N HIS A 95 -8.70 5.25 8.61
CA HIS A 95 -8.59 4.34 9.75
C HIS A 95 -9.77 4.45 10.71
N LEU A 96 -10.32 5.65 10.92
CA LEU A 96 -11.52 5.85 11.74
C LEU A 96 -12.70 5.04 11.20
N VAL A 97 -12.94 5.03 9.89
CA VAL A 97 -13.99 4.21 9.27
C VAL A 97 -13.75 2.72 9.53
N SER A 98 -12.51 2.25 9.39
CA SER A 98 -12.14 0.86 9.68
C SER A 98 -12.38 0.51 11.16
N LEU A 99 -12.00 1.38 12.09
CA LEU A 99 -12.25 1.22 13.54
C LEU A 99 -13.74 1.15 13.87
N LEU A 100 -14.55 2.03 13.27
CA LEU A 100 -16.01 2.05 13.46
C LEU A 100 -16.66 0.77 12.93
N LEU A 101 -16.24 0.29 11.76
CA LEU A 101 -16.70 -0.99 11.20
C LEU A 101 -16.35 -2.16 12.12
N HIS A 102 -15.14 -2.20 12.68
CA HIS A 102 -14.74 -3.25 13.61
C HIS A 102 -15.54 -3.21 14.91
N ALA A 103 -15.77 -2.02 15.48
CA ALA A 103 -16.63 -1.85 16.65
C ALA A 103 -18.07 -2.30 16.38
N ALA A 104 -18.62 -1.96 15.20
CA ALA A 104 -19.93 -2.43 14.77
C ALA A 104 -19.97 -3.96 14.64
N ASN A 105 -18.92 -4.58 14.08
CA ASN A 105 -18.80 -6.03 13.98
C ASN A 105 -18.79 -6.71 15.36
N ALA A 106 -18.04 -6.17 16.31
CA ALA A 106 -18.00 -6.68 17.70
C ALA A 106 -19.38 -6.61 18.37
N VAL A 107 -20.07 -5.48 18.24
CA VAL A 107 -21.43 -5.31 18.78
C VAL A 107 -22.43 -6.23 18.07
N LEU A 108 -22.39 -6.34 16.74
CA LEU A 108 -23.27 -7.23 16.00
C LEU A 108 -23.01 -8.70 16.34
N LEU A 109 -21.76 -9.10 16.51
CA LEU A 109 -21.42 -10.47 16.96
C LEU A 109 -22.05 -10.75 18.34
N PHE A 110 -21.92 -9.82 19.28
CA PHE A 110 -22.57 -9.91 20.59
C PHE A 110 -24.08 -10.09 20.45
N LEU A 111 -24.75 -9.23 19.68
CA LEU A 111 -26.21 -9.24 19.51
C LEU A 111 -26.71 -10.51 18.84
N VAL A 112 -26.00 -10.99 17.81
CA VAL A 112 -26.32 -12.24 17.10
C VAL A 112 -26.20 -13.44 18.05
N LEU A 113 -25.10 -13.55 18.77
CA LEU A 113 -24.89 -14.63 19.75
C LEU A 113 -25.93 -14.56 20.89
N LEU A 114 -26.20 -13.37 21.41
CA LEU A 114 -27.23 -13.16 22.44
C LEU A 114 -28.61 -13.58 21.95
N ARG A 115 -28.99 -13.20 20.72
CA ARG A 115 -30.28 -13.56 20.14
C ARG A 115 -30.42 -15.07 19.93
N MET A 116 -29.33 -15.75 19.54
CA MET A 116 -29.32 -17.20 19.32
C MET A 116 -29.39 -18.01 20.61
N THR A 117 -28.74 -17.52 21.67
CA THR A 117 -28.47 -18.35 22.84
C THR A 117 -29.10 -17.84 24.14
N GLY A 118 -29.48 -16.55 24.20
CA GLY A 118 -29.96 -15.87 25.41
C GLY A 118 -28.88 -15.62 26.47
N ALA A 119 -27.60 -15.91 26.17
CA ALA A 119 -26.51 -15.93 27.13
C ALA A 119 -25.69 -14.62 27.09
N HIS A 120 -26.07 -13.61 27.88
CA HIS A 120 -25.44 -12.28 27.89
C HIS A 120 -23.91 -12.33 28.10
N TRP A 121 -23.45 -12.94 29.19
CA TRP A 121 -22.03 -12.92 29.56
C TRP A 121 -21.16 -13.77 28.63
N ARG A 122 -21.65 -14.94 28.17
CA ARG A 122 -20.93 -15.79 27.20
C ARG A 122 -20.76 -15.06 25.87
N SER A 123 -21.85 -14.43 25.38
CA SER A 123 -21.83 -13.66 24.14
C SER A 123 -20.91 -12.42 24.25
N ALA A 124 -20.95 -11.71 25.40
CA ALA A 124 -20.08 -10.57 25.66
C ALA A 124 -18.60 -10.96 25.73
N PHE A 125 -18.28 -12.11 26.31
CA PHE A 125 -16.89 -12.60 26.38
C PHE A 125 -16.35 -12.94 24.99
N VAL A 126 -17.13 -13.66 24.15
CA VAL A 126 -16.74 -13.94 22.76
C VAL A 126 -16.53 -12.64 21.98
N ALA A 127 -17.47 -11.71 22.07
CA ALA A 127 -17.36 -10.42 21.37
C ALA A 127 -16.22 -9.54 21.93
N GLY A 128 -15.94 -9.64 23.21
CA GLY A 128 -14.80 -8.96 23.86
C GLY A 128 -13.46 -9.48 23.36
N LEU A 129 -13.29 -10.81 23.27
CA LEU A 129 -12.11 -11.41 22.66
C LEU A 129 -11.96 -10.98 21.20
N PHE A 130 -13.06 -11.04 20.43
CA PHE A 130 -13.08 -10.59 19.04
C PHE A 130 -12.67 -9.11 18.92
N ALA A 131 -13.16 -8.25 19.79
CA ALA A 131 -12.91 -6.82 19.75
C ALA A 131 -11.44 -6.43 19.99
N VAL A 132 -10.70 -7.21 20.79
CA VAL A 132 -9.35 -6.84 21.22
C VAL A 132 -8.27 -7.85 20.88
N HIS A 133 -8.55 -8.86 20.07
CA HIS A 133 -7.53 -9.86 19.78
C HIS A 133 -6.46 -9.30 18.84
N PRO A 134 -5.16 -9.44 19.13
CA PRO A 134 -4.08 -8.91 18.30
C PRO A 134 -4.07 -9.43 16.84
N LEU A 135 -4.54 -10.64 16.59
CA LEU A 135 -4.68 -11.20 15.25
C LEU A 135 -5.69 -10.43 14.36
N HIS A 136 -6.54 -9.58 14.95
CA HIS A 136 -7.48 -8.76 14.20
C HIS A 136 -6.93 -7.36 13.84
N VAL A 137 -5.74 -7.02 14.36
CA VAL A 137 -5.10 -5.71 14.10
C VAL A 137 -4.85 -5.52 12.61
N GLU A 138 -4.36 -6.52 11.90
CA GLU A 138 -4.10 -6.45 10.46
C GLU A 138 -5.34 -6.02 9.69
N SER A 139 -6.52 -6.61 9.96
CA SER A 139 -7.78 -6.24 9.29
C SER A 139 -8.25 -4.82 9.60
N VAL A 140 -7.84 -4.22 10.71
CA VAL A 140 -8.26 -2.86 11.15
C VAL A 140 -7.24 -1.79 10.77
N ALA A 141 -5.94 -2.09 10.96
CA ALA A 141 -4.84 -1.16 10.78
C ALA A 141 -4.34 -1.09 9.33
N TRP A 142 -4.70 -2.03 8.49
CA TRP A 142 -4.40 -2.02 7.06
C TRP A 142 -5.63 -1.57 6.27
N ILE A 143 -5.56 -0.39 5.67
CA ILE A 143 -6.71 0.24 4.99
C ILE A 143 -7.19 -0.62 3.81
N ALA A 144 -6.29 -1.19 3.02
CA ALA A 144 -6.63 -2.10 1.91
C ALA A 144 -7.40 -3.36 2.37
N GLU A 145 -7.27 -3.79 3.65
CA GLU A 145 -8.03 -4.92 4.21
C GLU A 145 -9.40 -4.52 4.79
N ARG A 146 -9.89 -3.30 4.54
CA ARG A 146 -11.28 -2.93 4.86
C ARG A 146 -12.32 -3.93 4.34
N LYS A 147 -11.97 -4.64 3.27
CA LYS A 147 -12.76 -5.75 2.71
C LYS A 147 -13.10 -6.82 3.74
N ASP A 148 -12.23 -7.08 4.75
CA ASP A 148 -12.54 -8.01 5.84
C ASP A 148 -13.62 -7.46 6.77
N LEU A 149 -13.54 -6.19 7.10
CA LEU A 149 -14.48 -5.51 7.99
C LEU A 149 -15.88 -5.45 7.35
N LEU A 150 -15.95 -5.02 6.09
CA LEU A 150 -17.20 -4.95 5.32
C LEU A 150 -17.82 -6.31 5.11
N SER A 151 -17.03 -7.30 4.70
CA SER A 151 -17.54 -8.64 4.47
C SER A 151 -18.06 -9.25 5.76
N THR A 152 -17.40 -9.07 6.89
CA THR A 152 -17.86 -9.54 8.21
C THR A 152 -19.10 -8.80 8.68
N LEU A 153 -19.20 -7.49 8.42
CA LEU A 153 -20.43 -6.73 8.68
C LEU A 153 -21.63 -7.38 7.97
N PHE A 154 -21.51 -7.63 6.66
CA PHE A 154 -22.55 -8.26 5.88
C PHE A 154 -22.78 -9.73 6.28
N TRP A 155 -21.73 -10.45 6.70
CA TRP A 155 -21.88 -11.78 7.29
C TRP A 155 -22.80 -11.74 8.51
N LEU A 156 -22.49 -10.90 9.47
CA LEU A 156 -23.27 -10.80 10.71
C LEU A 156 -24.69 -10.29 10.46
N LEU A 157 -24.86 -9.32 9.55
CA LEU A 157 -26.19 -8.86 9.13
C LEU A 157 -26.98 -9.97 8.42
N THR A 158 -26.34 -10.77 7.58
CA THR A 158 -26.98 -11.94 6.93
C THR A 158 -27.43 -12.96 7.97
N VAL A 159 -26.59 -13.24 8.98
CA VAL A 159 -26.96 -14.11 10.10
C VAL A 159 -28.13 -13.52 10.89
N ALA A 160 -28.12 -12.22 11.19
CA ALA A 160 -29.24 -11.55 11.88
C ALA A 160 -30.55 -11.64 11.07
N ALA A 161 -30.47 -11.45 9.75
CA ALA A 161 -31.61 -11.64 8.84
C ALA A 161 -32.07 -13.10 8.80
N TRP A 162 -31.12 -14.06 8.80
CA TRP A 162 -31.42 -15.49 8.89
C TRP A 162 -32.19 -15.82 10.17
N LEU A 163 -31.77 -15.29 11.32
CA LEU A 163 -32.46 -15.47 12.61
C LEU A 163 -33.89 -14.87 12.60
N ARG A 164 -34.15 -13.88 11.74
CA ARG A 164 -35.50 -13.33 11.52
C ARG A 164 -36.30 -14.20 10.56
N PHE A 165 -35.69 -14.74 9.52
CA PHE A 165 -36.30 -15.61 8.54
C PHE A 165 -36.74 -16.95 9.15
N VAL A 166 -35.91 -17.57 9.98
CA VAL A 166 -36.18 -18.90 10.54
C VAL A 166 -37.57 -19.05 11.19
N PRO A 167 -38.04 -18.14 12.04
CA PRO A 167 -39.40 -18.22 12.61
C PRO A 167 -40.47 -17.67 11.68
N SER A 168 -40.19 -16.66 10.84
CA SER A 168 -41.22 -15.98 10.02
C SER A 168 -41.54 -16.69 8.72
N LYS A 169 -40.57 -17.34 8.12
CA LYS A 169 -40.65 -18.02 6.79
C LYS A 169 -41.21 -17.14 5.66
N THR A 170 -41.12 -15.80 5.81
CA THR A 170 -41.63 -14.87 4.80
C THR A 170 -40.61 -14.69 3.66
N ALA A 171 -41.12 -14.52 2.43
CA ALA A 171 -40.27 -14.25 1.26
C ALA A 171 -39.44 -12.96 1.42
N ALA A 172 -40.01 -11.92 2.03
CA ALA A 172 -39.30 -10.67 2.29
C ALA A 172 -38.09 -10.84 3.23
N ALA A 173 -38.26 -11.64 4.31
CA ALA A 173 -37.13 -11.92 5.21
C ALA A 173 -36.06 -12.76 4.50
N TYR A 174 -36.43 -13.67 3.62
CA TYR A 174 -35.48 -14.45 2.84
C TYR A 174 -34.78 -13.62 1.77
N ALA A 175 -35.52 -12.72 1.08
CA ALA A 175 -34.92 -11.78 0.13
C ALA A 175 -33.86 -10.87 0.80
N LEU A 176 -34.12 -10.43 2.04
CA LEU A 176 -33.12 -9.68 2.83
C LEU A 176 -31.86 -10.53 3.09
N VAL A 177 -31.99 -11.82 3.40
CA VAL A 177 -30.85 -12.74 3.56
C VAL A 177 -30.02 -12.78 2.28
N LEU A 178 -30.67 -12.99 1.12
CA LEU A 178 -29.99 -13.05 -0.17
C LEU A 178 -29.30 -11.73 -0.53
N ALA A 179 -29.98 -10.60 -0.31
CA ALA A 179 -29.44 -9.27 -0.61
C ALA A 179 -28.20 -8.96 0.24
N LEU A 180 -28.26 -9.18 1.56
CA LEU A 180 -27.11 -8.94 2.45
C LEU A 180 -25.95 -9.89 2.14
N PHE A 181 -26.25 -11.13 1.80
CA PHE A 181 -25.23 -12.09 1.40
C PHE A 181 -24.56 -11.70 0.08
N ALA A 182 -25.32 -11.19 -0.91
CA ALA A 182 -24.79 -10.67 -2.16
C ALA A 182 -23.82 -9.50 -1.91
N LEU A 183 -24.24 -8.52 -1.08
CA LEU A 183 -23.38 -7.39 -0.71
C LEU A 183 -22.09 -7.84 -0.03
N GLY A 184 -22.18 -8.85 0.82
CA GLY A 184 -20.99 -9.41 1.48
C GLY A 184 -20.04 -10.11 0.51
N LEU A 185 -20.54 -10.89 -0.45
CA LEU A 185 -19.73 -11.50 -1.51
C LEU A 185 -19.07 -10.44 -2.41
N MET A 186 -19.76 -9.30 -2.63
CA MET A 186 -19.23 -8.15 -3.36
C MET A 186 -18.23 -7.32 -2.54
N ALA A 187 -18.12 -7.52 -1.23
CA ALA A 187 -17.08 -6.92 -0.40
C ALA A 187 -15.80 -7.78 -0.36
N LYS A 188 -15.95 -9.09 -0.11
CA LYS A 188 -14.84 -10.06 -0.14
C LYS A 188 -15.39 -11.49 -0.37
N PRO A 189 -14.78 -12.30 -1.25
CA PRO A 189 -15.25 -13.64 -1.56
C PRO A 189 -15.24 -14.64 -0.38
N MET A 190 -14.61 -14.32 0.75
CA MET A 190 -14.51 -15.22 1.91
C MET A 190 -15.86 -15.67 2.47
N LEU A 191 -16.96 -14.94 2.18
CA LEU A 191 -18.30 -15.30 2.59
C LEU A 191 -18.83 -16.59 1.93
N VAL A 192 -18.16 -17.16 0.95
CA VAL A 192 -18.59 -18.41 0.27
C VAL A 192 -18.84 -19.55 1.25
N THR A 193 -18.28 -19.50 2.46
CA THR A 193 -18.49 -20.49 3.52
C THR A 193 -19.75 -20.24 4.39
N LEU A 194 -20.42 -19.09 4.23
CA LEU A 194 -21.60 -18.74 5.03
C LEU A 194 -22.74 -19.78 4.96
N PRO A 195 -23.10 -20.35 3.80
CA PRO A 195 -24.15 -21.40 3.77
C PRO A 195 -23.83 -22.59 4.67
N LEU A 196 -22.55 -22.99 4.74
CA LEU A 196 -22.10 -24.07 5.63
C LEU A 196 -22.18 -23.67 7.11
N THR A 197 -21.80 -22.43 7.45
CA THR A 197 -21.92 -21.95 8.84
C THR A 197 -23.39 -21.80 9.27
N LEU A 198 -24.29 -21.41 8.38
CA LEU A 198 -25.73 -21.42 8.66
C LEU A 198 -26.26 -22.87 8.92
N MET A 199 -25.72 -23.87 8.25
CA MET A 199 -26.03 -25.27 8.55
C MET A 199 -25.52 -25.68 9.94
N LEU A 200 -24.32 -25.30 10.31
CA LEU A 200 -23.79 -25.52 11.66
C LEU A 200 -24.68 -24.86 12.72
N MET A 201 -25.13 -23.62 12.45
CA MET A 201 -26.03 -22.88 13.35
C MET A 201 -27.42 -23.54 13.47
N ASP A 202 -27.91 -24.16 12.41
CA ASP A 202 -29.17 -24.92 12.45
C ASP A 202 -29.08 -26.12 13.41
N VAL A 203 -27.92 -26.80 13.48
CA VAL A 203 -27.65 -27.86 14.44
C VAL A 203 -27.52 -27.33 15.86
N TRP A 204 -26.63 -26.36 16.04
CA TRP A 204 -26.41 -25.65 17.30
C TRP A 204 -26.10 -24.19 17.01
N PRO A 205 -26.73 -23.23 17.70
CA PRO A 205 -27.64 -23.37 18.84
C PRO A 205 -29.14 -23.47 18.47
N LEU A 206 -29.52 -23.34 17.18
CA LEU A 206 -30.93 -23.25 16.77
C LEU A 206 -31.70 -24.54 16.92
N LYS A 207 -31.05 -25.71 17.03
CA LYS A 207 -31.62 -27.03 17.25
C LYS A 207 -32.79 -27.36 16.28
N ARG A 208 -32.63 -27.01 15.00
CA ARG A 208 -33.59 -27.29 13.96
C ARG A 208 -33.49 -28.76 13.55
N ALA A 209 -34.63 -29.43 13.44
CA ALA A 209 -34.65 -30.83 12.99
C ALA A 209 -34.10 -30.95 11.57
N MET A 210 -33.16 -31.86 11.34
CA MET A 210 -32.56 -32.11 10.03
C MET A 210 -33.61 -32.64 9.06
N ARG A 211 -34.17 -31.79 8.22
CA ARG A 211 -35.15 -32.10 7.18
C ARG A 211 -34.64 -31.67 5.82
N PRO A 212 -35.08 -32.28 4.72
CA PRO A 212 -34.69 -31.87 3.36
C PRO A 212 -34.91 -30.39 3.06
N THR A 213 -35.94 -29.79 3.67
CA THR A 213 -36.23 -28.35 3.55
C THR A 213 -35.10 -27.46 4.04
N LEU A 214 -34.28 -27.90 5.01
CA LEU A 214 -33.10 -27.15 5.48
C LEU A 214 -32.05 -26.97 4.37
N TRP A 215 -31.86 -27.98 3.55
CA TRP A 215 -30.99 -27.92 2.39
C TRP A 215 -31.55 -27.01 1.31
N GLN A 216 -32.84 -27.13 1.01
CA GLN A 216 -33.51 -26.31 0.00
C GLN A 216 -33.38 -24.80 0.32
N GLU A 217 -33.51 -24.42 1.59
CA GLU A 217 -33.31 -23.04 2.04
C GLU A 217 -31.89 -22.48 1.76
N LYS A 218 -30.90 -23.35 1.59
CA LYS A 218 -29.50 -22.93 1.36
C LYS A 218 -29.07 -23.06 -0.10
N VAL A 219 -29.82 -23.74 -0.94
CA VAL A 219 -29.47 -23.91 -2.37
C VAL A 219 -29.15 -22.57 -3.06
N PRO A 220 -29.99 -21.52 -2.95
CA PRO A 220 -29.69 -20.24 -3.57
C PRO A 220 -28.39 -19.61 -3.02
N LEU A 221 -28.11 -19.76 -1.73
CA LEU A 221 -26.88 -19.27 -1.11
C LEU A 221 -25.66 -20.04 -1.64
N PHE A 222 -25.75 -21.38 -1.79
CA PHE A 222 -24.67 -22.16 -2.40
C PHE A 222 -24.45 -21.79 -3.87
N ALA A 223 -25.50 -21.51 -4.63
CA ALA A 223 -25.40 -21.07 -6.01
C ALA A 223 -24.66 -19.69 -6.10
N MET A 224 -24.98 -18.75 -5.21
CA MET A 224 -24.31 -17.48 -5.12
C MET A 224 -22.83 -17.64 -4.71
N SER A 225 -22.54 -18.53 -3.75
CA SER A 225 -21.16 -18.86 -3.36
C SER A 225 -20.36 -19.43 -4.53
N ALA A 226 -20.94 -20.35 -5.30
CA ALA A 226 -20.30 -20.93 -6.48
C ALA A 226 -20.03 -19.87 -7.55
N ALA A 227 -20.99 -18.98 -7.83
CA ALA A 227 -20.81 -17.88 -8.77
C ALA A 227 -19.67 -16.95 -8.32
N SER A 228 -19.64 -16.55 -7.05
CA SER A 228 -18.56 -15.73 -6.49
C SER A 228 -17.19 -16.42 -6.58
N ALA A 229 -17.11 -17.72 -6.30
CA ALA A 229 -15.88 -18.49 -6.42
C ALA A 229 -15.37 -18.54 -7.88
N ILE A 230 -16.26 -18.68 -8.86
CA ILE A 230 -15.91 -18.65 -10.30
C ILE A 230 -15.38 -17.26 -10.68
N ILE A 231 -16.09 -16.20 -10.30
CA ILE A 231 -15.66 -14.81 -10.57
C ILE A 231 -14.26 -14.56 -9.96
N THR A 232 -14.05 -14.98 -8.72
CA THR A 232 -12.76 -14.83 -8.02
C THR A 232 -11.66 -15.61 -8.74
N PHE A 233 -11.92 -16.84 -9.18
CA PHE A 233 -10.95 -17.63 -9.94
C PHE A 233 -10.56 -16.95 -11.25
N VAL A 234 -11.52 -16.39 -11.98
CA VAL A 234 -11.27 -15.64 -13.22
C VAL A 234 -10.45 -14.38 -12.91
N ALA A 235 -10.82 -13.60 -11.90
CA ALA A 235 -10.10 -12.39 -11.51
C ALA A 235 -8.64 -12.66 -11.14
N GLN A 236 -8.39 -13.69 -10.33
CA GLN A 236 -7.03 -14.07 -9.92
C GLN A 236 -6.18 -14.63 -11.06
N ARG A 237 -6.81 -15.34 -12.01
CA ARG A 237 -6.12 -15.82 -13.20
C ARG A 237 -5.74 -14.68 -14.13
N SER A 238 -6.63 -13.72 -14.36
CA SER A 238 -6.37 -12.53 -15.20
C SER A 238 -5.35 -11.59 -14.59
N GLY A 239 -5.38 -11.41 -13.25
CA GLY A 239 -4.44 -10.57 -12.51
C GLY A 239 -3.05 -11.18 -12.26
N GLY A 240 -2.79 -12.42 -12.73
CA GLY A 240 -1.48 -13.07 -12.60
C GLY A 240 -1.15 -13.62 -11.21
N ALA A 241 -2.03 -13.44 -10.22
CA ALA A 241 -1.81 -13.89 -8.84
C ALA A 241 -1.59 -15.41 -8.71
N MET A 242 -2.06 -16.20 -9.69
CA MET A 242 -1.87 -17.66 -9.74
C MET A 242 -0.59 -18.10 -10.48
N ARG A 243 0.12 -17.18 -11.18
CA ARG A 243 1.30 -17.56 -11.98
C ARG A 243 2.54 -17.90 -11.16
N SER A 244 2.71 -17.30 -9.99
CA SER A 244 3.88 -17.49 -9.12
C SER A 244 3.93 -18.86 -8.43
N LEU A 245 2.90 -19.71 -8.57
CA LEU A 245 2.69 -20.87 -7.71
C LEU A 245 2.49 -22.19 -8.45
N SER A 246 2.66 -22.20 -9.78
CA SER A 246 2.65 -23.45 -10.57
C SER A 246 3.76 -24.45 -10.19
N GLY A 247 4.72 -24.05 -9.34
CA GLY A 247 5.80 -24.88 -8.85
C GLY A 247 5.57 -25.55 -7.47
N LEU A 248 4.54 -25.15 -6.69
CA LEU A 248 4.29 -25.77 -5.38
C LEU A 248 3.45 -27.05 -5.51
N ALA A 249 4.06 -28.20 -5.23
CA ALA A 249 3.38 -29.49 -5.23
C ALA A 249 2.16 -29.47 -4.29
N PHE A 250 1.06 -30.16 -4.67
CA PHE A 250 -0.15 -30.25 -3.86
C PHE A 250 0.14 -30.65 -2.40
N PHE A 251 1.04 -31.62 -2.19
CA PHE A 251 1.42 -32.08 -0.85
C PHE A 251 2.10 -30.98 -0.01
N ALA A 252 2.88 -30.08 -0.63
CA ALA A 252 3.48 -28.95 0.09
C ALA A 252 2.39 -27.98 0.59
N ARG A 253 1.39 -27.69 -0.25
CA ARG A 253 0.24 -26.87 0.13
C ARG A 253 -0.63 -27.52 1.20
N ALA A 254 -0.90 -28.80 1.09
CA ALA A 254 -1.67 -29.54 2.09
C ALA A 254 -0.94 -29.60 3.45
N GLY A 255 0.39 -29.81 3.44
CA GLY A 255 1.21 -29.78 4.65
C GLY A 255 1.20 -28.40 5.30
N ASN A 256 1.41 -27.33 4.52
CA ASN A 256 1.32 -25.95 5.00
C ASN A 256 -0.07 -25.63 5.57
N ALA A 257 -1.14 -26.04 4.91
CA ALA A 257 -2.50 -25.85 5.39
C ALA A 257 -2.72 -26.52 6.76
N ALA A 258 -2.27 -27.75 6.94
CA ALA A 258 -2.36 -28.43 8.23
C ALA A 258 -1.56 -27.72 9.33
N GLU A 259 -0.31 -27.32 9.04
CA GLU A 259 0.51 -26.53 9.97
C GLU A 259 -0.16 -25.20 10.31
N SER A 260 -0.75 -24.49 9.32
CA SER A 260 -1.41 -23.20 9.51
C SER A 260 -2.65 -23.30 10.42
N TYR A 261 -3.46 -24.36 10.33
CA TYR A 261 -4.56 -24.57 11.28
C TYR A 261 -4.05 -24.64 12.73
N VAL A 262 -2.97 -25.35 12.98
CA VAL A 262 -2.40 -25.45 14.34
C VAL A 262 -1.72 -24.16 14.75
N TRP A 263 -1.03 -23.51 13.82
CA TRP A 263 -0.35 -22.24 14.05
C TRP A 263 -1.33 -21.12 14.46
N TYR A 264 -2.47 -20.99 13.79
CA TYR A 264 -3.50 -20.00 14.16
C TYR A 264 -4.05 -20.24 15.56
N LEU A 265 -4.27 -21.51 15.97
CA LEU A 265 -4.71 -21.82 17.34
C LEU A 265 -3.61 -21.45 18.37
N ALA A 266 -2.36 -21.73 18.07
CA ALA A 266 -1.25 -21.34 18.94
C ALA A 266 -1.17 -19.80 19.07
N LYS A 267 -1.31 -19.05 17.96
CA LYS A 267 -1.33 -17.58 17.96
C LYS A 267 -2.58 -17.00 18.63
N THR A 268 -3.71 -17.72 18.62
CA THR A 268 -4.89 -17.33 19.39
C THR A 268 -4.65 -17.33 20.89
N VAL A 269 -3.87 -18.30 21.39
CA VAL A 269 -3.52 -18.39 22.82
C VAL A 269 -2.34 -17.49 23.18
N TRP A 270 -1.36 -17.39 22.28
CA TRP A 270 -0.12 -16.63 22.49
C TRP A 270 0.20 -15.75 21.29
N PRO A 271 -0.46 -14.56 21.18
CA PRO A 271 -0.37 -13.69 20.01
C PRO A 271 0.89 -12.83 19.97
N THR A 272 2.06 -13.47 19.98
CA THR A 272 3.36 -12.81 19.85
C THR A 272 4.00 -13.10 18.49
N SER A 273 4.98 -12.29 18.09
CA SER A 273 5.70 -12.42 16.81
C SER A 273 4.74 -12.38 15.61
N LEU A 274 3.78 -11.45 15.66
CA LEU A 274 2.88 -11.18 14.55
C LEU A 274 3.58 -10.30 13.51
N ALA A 275 3.28 -10.56 12.20
CA ALA A 275 3.88 -9.88 11.06
C ALA A 275 2.86 -9.71 9.93
N CYS A 276 3.01 -8.69 9.11
CA CYS A 276 2.17 -8.46 7.92
C CYS A 276 2.36 -9.52 6.83
N PHE A 277 3.48 -10.24 6.83
CA PHE A 277 3.79 -11.26 5.83
C PHE A 277 4.63 -12.38 6.42
N TYR A 278 4.16 -13.61 6.23
CA TYR A 278 4.88 -14.85 6.63
C TYR A 278 5.27 -15.59 5.36
N PRO A 279 6.58 -15.63 4.99
CA PRO A 279 7.03 -16.28 3.77
C PRO A 279 6.68 -17.77 3.73
N HIS A 280 6.25 -18.28 2.59
CA HIS A 280 6.02 -19.70 2.41
C HIS A 280 7.37 -20.42 2.34
N PRO A 281 7.59 -21.51 3.12
CA PRO A 281 8.90 -22.18 3.17
C PRO A 281 9.29 -22.90 1.86
N GLY A 282 8.40 -22.98 0.89
CA GLY A 282 8.64 -23.61 -0.43
C GLY A 282 8.70 -25.15 -0.39
N THR A 283 9.00 -25.73 0.75
CA THR A 283 9.21 -27.17 0.96
C THR A 283 8.30 -27.72 2.06
N ILE A 284 8.04 -29.04 2.02
CA ILE A 284 7.27 -29.72 3.08
C ILE A 284 8.18 -30.01 4.26
N ARG A 285 7.73 -29.62 5.45
CA ARG A 285 8.29 -30.07 6.73
C ARG A 285 7.48 -31.29 7.21
N LEU A 286 7.84 -32.49 6.78
CA LEU A 286 7.05 -33.70 6.98
C LEU A 286 6.65 -33.94 8.44
N GLY A 287 7.57 -33.81 9.41
CA GLY A 287 7.29 -34.00 10.83
C GLY A 287 6.17 -33.06 11.34
N PRO A 288 6.34 -31.74 11.26
CA PRO A 288 5.31 -30.79 11.65
C PRO A 288 3.97 -30.99 10.92
N ALA A 289 3.99 -31.25 9.60
CA ALA A 289 2.78 -31.48 8.83
C ALA A 289 2.00 -32.72 9.26
N ILE A 290 2.70 -33.85 9.54
CA ILE A 290 2.10 -35.08 10.07
C ILE A 290 1.54 -34.83 11.48
N GLY A 291 2.32 -34.19 12.36
CA GLY A 291 1.89 -33.87 13.71
C GLY A 291 0.64 -33.00 13.75
N ALA A 292 0.61 -31.96 12.92
CA ALA A 292 -0.55 -31.08 12.75
C ALA A 292 -1.76 -31.83 12.24
N SER A 293 -1.59 -32.69 11.23
CA SER A 293 -2.66 -33.50 10.66
C SER A 293 -3.26 -34.45 11.70
N LEU A 294 -2.42 -35.13 12.48
CA LEU A 294 -2.86 -36.01 13.57
C LEU A 294 -3.61 -35.26 14.65
N LEU A 295 -3.16 -34.04 15.01
CA LEU A 295 -3.86 -33.19 15.98
C LEU A 295 -5.23 -32.78 15.46
N ILE A 296 -5.33 -32.33 14.20
CA ILE A 296 -6.62 -31.94 13.56
C ILE A 296 -7.58 -33.15 13.56
N VAL A 297 -7.13 -34.32 13.17
CA VAL A 297 -7.93 -35.55 13.16
C VAL A 297 -8.37 -35.90 14.58
N GLY A 298 -7.46 -35.86 15.56
CA GLY A 298 -7.74 -36.15 16.96
C GLY A 298 -8.77 -35.20 17.56
N VAL A 299 -8.62 -33.89 17.37
CA VAL A 299 -9.60 -32.88 17.84
C VAL A 299 -10.94 -33.05 17.12
N THR A 300 -10.94 -33.37 15.82
CA THR A 300 -12.17 -33.61 15.06
C THR A 300 -12.91 -34.86 15.59
N ALA A 301 -12.20 -35.93 15.84
CA ALA A 301 -12.77 -37.14 16.41
C ALA A 301 -13.35 -36.91 17.83
N LEU A 302 -12.62 -36.17 18.68
CA LEU A 302 -13.07 -35.76 20.00
C LEU A 302 -14.34 -34.88 19.93
N ALA A 303 -14.34 -33.87 19.08
CA ALA A 303 -15.50 -32.98 18.87
C ALA A 303 -16.72 -33.77 18.38
N ALA A 304 -16.52 -34.68 17.43
CA ALA A 304 -17.57 -35.59 16.95
C ALA A 304 -18.13 -36.51 18.06
N ARG A 305 -17.25 -37.06 18.92
CA ARG A 305 -17.64 -37.90 20.07
C ARG A 305 -18.45 -37.10 21.09
N LEU A 306 -18.06 -35.87 21.33
CA LEU A 306 -18.68 -34.99 22.33
C LEU A 306 -19.93 -34.24 21.80
N ARG A 307 -20.27 -34.33 20.51
CA ARG A 307 -21.32 -33.52 19.86
C ARG A 307 -22.70 -33.55 20.55
N ASN A 308 -23.04 -34.64 21.20
CA ASN A 308 -24.31 -34.76 21.91
C ASN A 308 -24.24 -34.22 23.36
N ARG A 309 -23.05 -34.19 23.98
CA ARG A 309 -22.85 -33.73 25.37
C ARG A 309 -22.45 -32.24 25.39
N ALA A 310 -21.53 -31.85 24.53
CA ALA A 310 -21.01 -30.49 24.40
C ALA A 310 -21.05 -30.00 22.95
N PRO A 311 -22.25 -29.77 22.40
CA PRO A 311 -22.44 -29.46 20.97
C PRO A 311 -21.73 -28.15 20.54
N TYR A 312 -21.47 -27.23 21.46
CA TYR A 312 -20.72 -26.02 21.23
C TYR A 312 -19.25 -26.28 20.85
N LEU A 313 -18.65 -27.38 21.33
CA LEU A 313 -17.30 -27.79 20.93
C LEU A 313 -17.26 -28.21 19.46
N ALA A 314 -18.21 -29.06 19.07
CA ALA A 314 -18.33 -29.51 17.69
C ALA A 314 -18.65 -28.32 16.74
N PHE A 315 -19.53 -27.43 17.17
CA PHE A 315 -19.84 -26.19 16.43
C PHE A 315 -18.62 -25.30 16.27
N GLY A 316 -17.93 -24.96 17.37
CA GLY A 316 -16.79 -24.06 17.33
C GLY A 316 -15.62 -24.60 16.50
N TRP A 317 -15.37 -25.94 16.61
CA TRP A 317 -14.35 -26.61 15.83
C TRP A 317 -14.70 -26.64 14.33
N ALA A 318 -15.92 -27.06 13.98
CA ALA A 318 -16.37 -27.09 12.59
C ALA A 318 -16.43 -25.70 11.95
N TRP A 319 -16.88 -24.68 12.72
CA TRP A 319 -16.82 -23.28 12.30
C TRP A 319 -15.39 -22.89 11.92
N TYR A 320 -14.45 -23.11 12.81
CA TYR A 320 -13.02 -22.77 12.61
C TYR A 320 -12.46 -23.47 11.36
N LEU A 321 -12.68 -24.75 11.20
CA LEU A 321 -12.20 -25.49 10.03
C LEU A 321 -12.82 -24.96 8.73
N VAL A 322 -14.14 -24.83 8.68
CA VAL A 322 -14.88 -24.48 7.46
C VAL A 322 -14.57 -23.05 7.00
N THR A 323 -14.50 -22.10 7.93
CA THR A 323 -14.30 -20.69 7.57
C THR A 323 -12.87 -20.37 7.14
N LEU A 324 -11.88 -21.18 7.51
CA LEU A 324 -10.49 -21.07 7.03
C LEU A 324 -10.26 -21.70 5.64
N VAL A 325 -11.12 -22.61 5.18
CA VAL A 325 -10.91 -23.33 3.90
C VAL A 325 -10.55 -22.40 2.73
N PRO A 326 -11.21 -21.25 2.51
CA PRO A 326 -10.90 -20.40 1.36
C PRO A 326 -9.50 -19.79 1.37
N VAL A 327 -8.88 -19.69 2.53
CA VAL A 327 -7.63 -18.93 2.75
C VAL A 327 -6.49 -19.73 3.38
N ILE A 328 -6.72 -21.00 3.71
CA ILE A 328 -5.73 -21.85 4.39
C ILE A 328 -4.57 -22.28 3.48
N GLY A 329 -4.60 -21.94 2.19
CA GLY A 329 -3.53 -22.25 1.25
C GLY A 329 -3.69 -23.57 0.50
N LEU A 330 -4.86 -24.24 0.56
CA LEU A 330 -5.17 -25.38 -0.33
C LEU A 330 -5.23 -24.94 -1.80
N VAL A 331 -5.88 -23.81 -2.06
CA VAL A 331 -5.74 -23.03 -3.28
C VAL A 331 -4.85 -21.84 -2.91
N GLN A 332 -3.60 -21.91 -3.31
CA GLN A 332 -2.62 -20.90 -2.93
C GLN A 332 -2.82 -19.63 -3.77
N VAL A 333 -2.97 -18.51 -3.10
CA VAL A 333 -2.99 -17.17 -3.66
C VAL A 333 -1.94 -16.35 -2.94
N GLY A 334 -1.00 -15.75 -3.68
CA GLY A 334 0.13 -15.05 -3.11
C GLY A 334 1.26 -15.96 -2.58
N ALA A 335 2.33 -15.37 -2.09
CA ALA A 335 3.55 -16.05 -1.64
C ALA A 335 3.61 -16.32 -0.12
N GLN A 336 2.53 -15.99 0.64
CA GLN A 336 2.48 -16.16 2.09
C GLN A 336 2.05 -17.57 2.49
N ALA A 337 2.65 -18.06 3.58
CA ALA A 337 2.25 -19.33 4.25
C ALA A 337 0.98 -19.14 5.09
N ALA A 338 0.83 -17.99 5.73
CA ALA A 338 -0.25 -17.61 6.62
C ALA A 338 -0.43 -16.08 6.59
N ALA A 339 -1.54 -15.56 7.13
CA ALA A 339 -1.76 -14.14 7.39
C ALA A 339 -2.69 -13.98 8.60
N ASP A 340 -2.40 -13.02 9.47
CA ASP A 340 -3.17 -12.81 10.71
C ASP A 340 -4.63 -12.50 10.40
N ARG A 341 -4.90 -11.70 9.37
CA ARG A 341 -6.23 -11.33 8.87
C ARG A 341 -7.13 -12.52 8.52
N TYR A 342 -6.57 -13.66 8.17
CA TYR A 342 -7.34 -14.86 7.84
C TYR A 342 -8.10 -15.43 9.05
N THR A 343 -7.77 -14.98 10.26
CA THR A 343 -8.40 -15.42 11.49
C THR A 343 -9.64 -14.63 11.88
N TYR A 344 -9.94 -13.52 11.21
CA TYR A 344 -10.93 -12.54 11.62
C TYR A 344 -12.34 -13.13 11.88
N VAL A 345 -12.86 -13.95 10.98
CA VAL A 345 -14.12 -14.69 11.18
C VAL A 345 -13.91 -16.06 11.84
N PRO A 346 -12.86 -16.82 11.47
CA PRO A 346 -12.63 -18.16 12.01
C PRO A 346 -12.53 -18.26 13.52
N LEU A 347 -11.90 -17.27 14.19
CA LEU A 347 -11.72 -17.32 15.64
C LEU A 347 -13.00 -17.23 16.46
N VAL A 348 -14.11 -16.80 15.88
CA VAL A 348 -15.43 -16.84 16.55
C VAL A 348 -15.76 -18.25 17.03
N GLY A 349 -15.42 -19.29 16.24
CA GLY A 349 -15.64 -20.70 16.62
C GLY A 349 -14.90 -21.11 17.90
N PRO A 350 -13.58 -21.03 17.96
CA PRO A 350 -12.80 -21.30 19.18
C PRO A 350 -13.25 -20.46 20.38
N PHE A 351 -13.53 -19.16 20.18
CA PHE A 351 -14.03 -18.30 21.28
C PHE A 351 -15.38 -18.79 21.82
N VAL A 352 -16.30 -19.24 20.97
CA VAL A 352 -17.55 -19.86 21.39
C VAL A 352 -17.27 -21.15 22.17
N ALA A 353 -16.41 -22.03 21.67
CA ALA A 353 -16.07 -23.27 22.33
C ALA A 353 -15.53 -23.03 23.75
N VAL A 354 -14.63 -22.06 23.91
CA VAL A 354 -14.07 -21.69 25.23
C VAL A 354 -15.14 -21.08 26.14
N ALA A 355 -15.92 -20.10 25.64
CA ALA A 355 -16.89 -19.38 26.46
C ALA A 355 -17.99 -20.28 27.01
N TRP A 356 -18.49 -21.23 26.20
CA TRP A 356 -19.50 -22.19 26.63
C TRP A 356 -18.92 -23.29 27.49
N GLY A 357 -17.67 -23.74 27.22
CA GLY A 357 -16.97 -24.73 28.05
C GLY A 357 -16.68 -24.19 29.47
N LEU A 358 -16.21 -22.95 29.58
CA LEU A 358 -16.03 -22.31 30.89
C LEU A 358 -17.34 -22.14 31.66
N ALA A 359 -18.41 -21.83 30.96
CA ALA A 359 -19.72 -21.71 31.58
C ALA A 359 -20.25 -23.05 32.09
N GLU A 360 -20.06 -24.15 31.37
CA GLU A 360 -20.41 -25.49 31.83
C GLU A 360 -19.58 -25.90 33.06
N LEU A 361 -18.28 -25.56 33.08
CA LEU A 361 -17.43 -25.74 34.25
C LEU A 361 -17.97 -25.02 35.49
N VAL A 362 -18.40 -23.76 35.33
CA VAL A 362 -19.02 -22.97 36.40
C VAL A 362 -20.35 -23.55 36.87
N GLU A 363 -21.17 -24.06 35.94
CA GLU A 363 -22.43 -24.72 36.28
C GLU A 363 -22.20 -26.04 37.07
N ALA A 364 -21.15 -26.79 36.73
CA ALA A 364 -20.77 -28.01 37.43
C ALA A 364 -20.10 -27.73 38.80
N HIS A 365 -19.39 -26.62 38.93
CA HIS A 365 -18.62 -26.24 40.10
C HIS A 365 -18.88 -24.77 40.50
N PRO A 366 -20.01 -24.43 41.11
CA PRO A 366 -20.39 -23.04 41.41
C PRO A 366 -19.35 -22.22 42.19
N PRO A 367 -18.54 -22.79 43.09
CA PRO A 367 -17.51 -22.03 43.83
C PRO A 367 -16.45 -21.38 42.93
N VAL A 368 -16.20 -21.93 41.76
CA VAL A 368 -15.18 -21.37 40.85
C VAL A 368 -15.68 -20.18 40.01
N ARG A 369 -16.94 -19.79 40.16
CA ARG A 369 -17.59 -18.76 39.32
C ARG A 369 -16.83 -17.43 39.31
N LEU A 370 -16.44 -16.92 40.49
CA LEU A 370 -15.73 -15.65 40.58
C LEU A 370 -14.33 -15.74 40.02
N ALA A 371 -13.64 -16.87 40.23
CA ALA A 371 -12.31 -17.09 39.69
C ALA A 371 -12.35 -17.16 38.15
N VAL A 372 -13.32 -17.86 37.54
CA VAL A 372 -13.48 -17.93 36.10
C VAL A 372 -13.86 -16.57 35.50
N ALA A 373 -14.77 -15.84 36.17
CA ALA A 373 -15.14 -14.48 35.72
C ALA A 373 -13.93 -13.54 35.78
N GLY A 374 -13.15 -13.57 36.85
CA GLY A 374 -11.91 -12.82 37.00
C GLY A 374 -10.87 -13.19 35.94
N LEU A 375 -10.69 -14.47 35.64
CA LEU A 375 -9.80 -14.95 34.60
C LEU A 375 -10.23 -14.47 33.19
N CYS A 376 -11.52 -14.54 32.87
CA CYS A 376 -12.04 -14.04 31.60
C CYS A 376 -11.80 -12.53 31.45
N ALA A 377 -12.08 -11.77 32.50
CA ALA A 377 -11.84 -10.32 32.51
C ALA A 377 -10.34 -9.99 32.39
N ALA A 378 -9.49 -10.70 33.11
CA ALA A 378 -8.04 -10.54 33.05
C ALA A 378 -7.47 -10.91 31.67
N CYS A 379 -8.00 -11.96 31.04
CA CYS A 379 -7.62 -12.37 29.68
C CYS A 379 -7.92 -11.26 28.66
N VAL A 380 -9.15 -10.72 28.66
CA VAL A 380 -9.54 -9.61 27.78
C VAL A 380 -8.70 -8.37 28.07
N ALA A 381 -8.48 -8.03 29.34
CA ALA A 381 -7.68 -6.87 29.73
C ALA A 381 -6.21 -7.01 29.31
N ALA A 382 -5.63 -8.22 29.41
CA ALA A 382 -4.24 -8.49 29.03
C ALA A 382 -4.01 -8.38 27.52
N LEU A 383 -5.02 -8.64 26.70
CA LEU A 383 -4.93 -8.49 25.24
C LEU A 383 -4.85 -7.04 24.81
N VAL A 384 -5.44 -6.09 25.56
CA VAL A 384 -5.46 -4.65 25.18
C VAL A 384 -4.05 -4.07 24.96
N PRO A 385 -3.09 -4.18 25.90
CA PRO A 385 -1.75 -3.65 25.66
C PRO A 385 -1.02 -4.37 24.52
N VAL A 386 -1.23 -5.67 24.32
CA VAL A 386 -0.63 -6.42 23.21
C VAL A 386 -1.18 -5.93 21.87
N THR A 387 -2.48 -5.69 21.81
CA THR A 387 -3.14 -5.12 20.61
C THR A 387 -2.64 -3.70 20.32
N ARG A 388 -2.52 -2.84 21.34
CA ARG A 388 -1.96 -1.50 21.18
C ARG A 388 -0.53 -1.53 20.63
N THR A 389 0.30 -2.40 21.14
CA THR A 389 1.67 -2.60 20.63
C THR A 389 1.64 -3.07 19.17
N SER A 390 0.74 -3.99 18.85
CA SER A 390 0.58 -4.49 17.47
C SER A 390 0.11 -3.41 16.50
N VAL A 391 -0.78 -2.51 16.94
CA VAL A 391 -1.20 -1.32 16.15
C VAL A 391 0.00 -0.43 15.82
N GLY A 392 0.92 -0.22 16.77
CA GLY A 392 2.12 0.59 16.55
C GLY A 392 3.05 0.04 15.46
N TYR A 393 3.03 -1.26 15.19
CA TYR A 393 3.81 -1.84 14.08
C TYR A 393 3.26 -1.46 12.69
N TRP A 394 2.01 -0.99 12.62
CA TRP A 394 1.35 -0.52 11.39
C TRP A 394 1.41 1.00 11.23
N HIS A 395 2.25 1.69 12.00
CA HIS A 395 2.32 3.14 11.98
C HIS A 395 2.72 3.69 10.61
N ASP A 396 3.77 3.11 10.02
CA ASP A 396 4.31 3.45 8.70
C ASP A 396 5.03 2.24 8.06
N ASN A 397 5.48 2.40 6.82
CA ASN A 397 6.18 1.36 6.08
C ASN A 397 7.45 0.87 6.79
N VAL A 398 8.24 1.76 7.39
CA VAL A 398 9.50 1.40 8.07
C VAL A 398 9.21 0.54 9.29
N SER A 399 8.28 0.96 10.14
CA SER A 399 7.84 0.23 11.33
C SER A 399 7.29 -1.14 10.97
N LEU A 400 6.45 -1.21 9.93
CA LEU A 400 5.80 -2.43 9.46
C LEU A 400 6.79 -3.49 8.99
N PHE A 401 7.67 -3.12 8.07
CA PHE A 401 8.60 -4.08 7.49
C PHE A 401 9.80 -4.38 8.40
N THR A 402 10.23 -3.42 9.24
CA THR A 402 11.21 -3.70 10.31
C THR A 402 10.66 -4.75 11.28
N ARG A 403 9.38 -4.62 11.68
CA ARG A 403 8.72 -5.64 12.51
C ARG A 403 8.66 -7.00 11.82
N ALA A 404 8.29 -7.04 10.54
CA ALA A 404 8.24 -8.28 9.77
C ALA A 404 9.61 -8.98 9.76
N LEU A 405 10.70 -8.24 9.50
CA LEU A 405 12.06 -8.78 9.53
C LEU A 405 12.52 -9.25 10.91
N ALA A 406 12.07 -8.58 11.96
CA ALA A 406 12.44 -8.97 13.35
C ALA A 406 11.82 -10.31 13.79
N VAL A 407 10.74 -10.76 13.16
CA VAL A 407 9.96 -11.94 13.60
C VAL A 407 9.83 -13.04 12.56
N THR A 408 10.32 -12.81 11.35
CA THR A 408 10.36 -13.80 10.28
C THR A 408 11.78 -13.97 9.75
N SER A 409 12.05 -15.09 9.09
CA SER A 409 13.31 -15.35 8.40
C SER A 409 13.08 -15.51 6.91
N ASN A 410 14.11 -15.26 6.10
CA ASN A 410 14.07 -15.37 4.64
C ASN A 410 12.90 -14.59 4.01
N ASN A 411 12.67 -13.38 4.50
CA ASN A 411 11.58 -12.53 4.05
C ASN A 411 12.06 -11.49 3.01
N GLY A 412 12.30 -11.97 1.79
CA GLY A 412 12.74 -11.10 0.67
C GLY A 412 11.77 -9.97 0.37
N LEU A 413 10.44 -10.21 0.51
CA LEU A 413 9.42 -9.17 0.33
C LEU A 413 9.59 -8.04 1.35
N ALA A 414 9.74 -8.38 2.64
CA ALA A 414 9.91 -7.36 3.67
C ALA A 414 11.22 -6.58 3.50
N HIS A 415 12.32 -7.24 3.06
CA HIS A 415 13.55 -6.54 2.70
C HIS A 415 13.34 -5.58 1.53
N ASN A 416 12.69 -6.01 0.45
CA ASN A 416 12.40 -5.14 -0.70
C ASN A 416 11.57 -3.91 -0.29
N ASN A 417 10.50 -4.12 0.46
CA ASN A 417 9.58 -3.04 0.82
C ASN A 417 10.17 -2.10 1.88
N LEU A 418 11.01 -2.61 2.81
CA LEU A 418 11.78 -1.75 3.71
C LEU A 418 12.80 -0.90 2.92
N GLY A 419 13.46 -1.51 1.93
CA GLY A 419 14.34 -0.78 1.02
C GLY A 419 13.60 0.36 0.30
N LEU A 420 12.39 0.10 -0.20
CA LEU A 420 11.56 1.11 -0.88
C LEU A 420 11.18 2.25 0.09
N ALA A 421 10.77 1.92 1.31
CA ALA A 421 10.45 2.91 2.33
C ALA A 421 11.65 3.79 2.72
N LEU A 422 12.84 3.19 2.86
CA LEU A 422 14.08 3.90 3.16
C LEU A 422 14.53 4.79 1.99
N ALA A 423 14.40 4.31 0.74
CA ALA A 423 14.69 5.11 -0.44
C ALA A 423 13.79 6.35 -0.52
N GLY A 424 12.49 6.20 -0.20
CA GLY A 424 11.55 7.32 -0.10
C GLY A 424 11.91 8.36 0.96
N GLN A 425 12.68 7.97 2.00
CA GLN A 425 13.22 8.87 3.02
C GLN A 425 14.61 9.45 2.64
N GLY A 426 15.13 9.13 1.46
CA GLY A 426 16.47 9.56 1.03
C GLY A 426 17.63 8.74 1.63
N LEU A 427 17.34 7.65 2.34
CA LEU A 427 18.33 6.75 2.94
C LEU A 427 18.77 5.68 1.93
N THR A 428 19.23 6.13 0.76
CA THR A 428 19.46 5.29 -0.43
C THR A 428 20.47 4.17 -0.21
N ASP A 429 21.55 4.41 0.55
CA ASP A 429 22.55 3.37 0.85
C ASP A 429 21.97 2.23 1.71
N GLN A 430 21.12 2.56 2.67
CA GLN A 430 20.41 1.56 3.48
C GLN A 430 19.40 0.79 2.61
N ALA A 431 18.69 1.47 1.73
CA ALA A 431 17.79 0.83 0.77
C ALA A 431 18.52 -0.20 -0.11
N ILE A 432 19.69 0.15 -0.65
CA ILE A 432 20.54 -0.75 -1.44
C ILE A 432 20.93 -2.00 -0.64
N ALA A 433 21.27 -1.85 0.63
CA ALA A 433 21.59 -3.00 1.48
C ALA A 433 20.40 -3.96 1.59
N HIS A 434 19.19 -3.43 1.80
CA HIS A 434 17.98 -4.23 1.89
C HIS A 434 17.57 -4.88 0.56
N TYR A 435 17.73 -4.22 -0.57
CA TYR A 435 17.48 -4.83 -1.88
C TYR A 435 18.45 -5.98 -2.16
N ARG A 436 19.73 -5.85 -1.76
CA ARG A 436 20.71 -6.93 -1.88
C ARG A 436 20.37 -8.14 -1.02
N GLU A 437 19.87 -7.92 0.21
CA GLU A 437 19.36 -9.01 1.06
C GLU A 437 18.13 -9.68 0.43
N ALA A 438 17.20 -8.91 -0.15
CA ALA A 438 16.07 -9.48 -0.87
C ALA A 438 16.52 -10.38 -2.03
N LEU A 439 17.55 -9.95 -2.77
CA LEU A 439 18.12 -10.70 -3.90
C LEU A 439 18.99 -11.90 -3.46
N TRP A 440 19.61 -11.83 -2.28
CA TRP A 440 20.30 -12.99 -1.70
C TRP A 440 19.32 -14.11 -1.35
N ILE A 441 18.11 -13.73 -0.84
CA ILE A 441 17.05 -14.67 -0.50
C ILE A 441 16.37 -15.21 -1.78
N HIS A 442 16.06 -14.32 -2.73
CA HIS A 442 15.39 -14.62 -4.00
C HIS A 442 16.14 -13.99 -5.16
N PRO A 443 17.12 -14.71 -5.77
CA PRO A 443 17.94 -14.16 -6.86
C PRO A 443 17.17 -13.78 -8.13
N ASP A 444 15.98 -14.30 -8.32
CA ASP A 444 15.06 -14.04 -9.43
C ASP A 444 13.98 -12.99 -9.13
N TYR A 445 14.14 -12.21 -8.05
CA TYR A 445 13.18 -11.18 -7.63
C TYR A 445 13.32 -9.91 -8.49
N VAL A 446 12.53 -9.84 -9.57
CA VAL A 446 12.61 -8.78 -10.58
C VAL A 446 12.40 -7.40 -10.00
N GLU A 447 11.40 -7.22 -9.13
CA GLU A 447 11.07 -5.95 -8.49
C GLU A 447 12.24 -5.44 -7.62
N ALA A 448 12.86 -6.33 -6.83
CA ALA A 448 14.01 -5.96 -6.00
C ALA A 448 15.22 -5.54 -6.85
N ARG A 449 15.47 -6.22 -8.00
CA ARG A 449 16.52 -5.81 -8.94
C ARG A 449 16.22 -4.45 -9.58
N SER A 450 14.96 -4.22 -9.95
CA SER A 450 14.53 -2.94 -10.53
C SER A 450 14.69 -1.79 -9.54
N ASN A 451 14.31 -2.03 -8.28
CA ASN A 451 14.46 -1.06 -7.20
C ASN A 451 15.94 -0.80 -6.86
N LEU A 452 16.78 -1.85 -6.85
CA LEU A 452 18.22 -1.72 -6.69
C LEU A 452 18.83 -0.86 -7.81
N GLY A 453 18.44 -1.14 -9.07
CA GLY A 453 18.89 -0.35 -10.22
C GLY A 453 18.47 1.12 -10.13
N ALA A 454 17.24 1.40 -9.72
CA ALA A 454 16.76 2.77 -9.50
C ALA A 454 17.54 3.48 -8.39
N ALA A 455 17.81 2.80 -7.27
CA ALA A 455 18.57 3.35 -6.16
C ALA A 455 20.05 3.62 -6.53
N LEU A 456 20.67 2.73 -7.30
CA LEU A 456 22.03 2.92 -7.84
C LEU A 456 22.08 4.12 -8.78
N HIS A 457 21.07 4.28 -9.65
CA HIS A 457 20.96 5.46 -10.55
C HIS A 457 20.84 6.76 -9.73
N GLN A 458 20.06 6.80 -8.66
CA GLN A 458 19.97 7.97 -7.78
C GLN A 458 21.32 8.39 -7.19
N LEU A 459 22.23 7.44 -6.97
CA LEU A 459 23.60 7.71 -6.49
C LEU A 459 24.59 7.99 -7.63
N GLY A 460 24.15 8.08 -8.90
CA GLY A 460 25.02 8.27 -10.05
C GLY A 460 25.84 7.02 -10.43
N ARG A 461 25.53 5.84 -9.87
CA ARG A 461 26.17 4.56 -10.16
C ARG A 461 25.51 3.85 -11.35
N ASP A 462 25.37 4.59 -12.46
CA ASP A 462 24.54 4.22 -13.60
C ASP A 462 25.01 2.93 -14.30
N ALA A 463 26.31 2.67 -14.34
CA ALA A 463 26.84 1.44 -14.92
C ALA A 463 26.40 0.19 -14.15
N GLU A 464 26.45 0.25 -12.82
CA GLU A 464 25.97 -0.84 -11.96
C GLU A 464 24.43 -0.99 -12.04
N ALA A 465 23.72 0.16 -12.07
CA ALA A 465 22.28 0.17 -12.27
C ALA A 465 21.88 -0.55 -13.56
N ALA A 466 22.58 -0.27 -14.66
CA ALA A 466 22.31 -0.89 -15.96
C ALA A 466 22.51 -2.41 -15.93
N GLU A 467 23.53 -2.92 -15.24
CA GLU A 467 23.76 -4.39 -15.14
C GLU A 467 22.64 -5.08 -14.33
N GLU A 468 22.22 -4.52 -13.19
CA GLU A 468 21.11 -5.08 -12.41
C GLU A 468 19.78 -5.05 -13.19
N LEU A 469 19.53 -3.96 -13.93
CA LEU A 469 18.30 -3.80 -14.72
C LEU A 469 18.27 -4.72 -15.95
N LYS A 470 19.41 -4.95 -16.60
CA LYS A 470 19.53 -5.96 -17.65
C LYS A 470 19.26 -7.38 -17.09
N ALA A 471 19.79 -7.67 -15.91
CA ALA A 471 19.53 -8.94 -15.23
C ALA A 471 18.04 -9.09 -14.85
N ALA A 472 17.36 -8.01 -14.43
CA ALA A 472 15.92 -8.00 -14.21
C ALA A 472 15.15 -8.34 -15.50
N LEU A 473 15.52 -7.71 -16.62
CA LEU A 473 14.89 -7.93 -17.93
C LEU A 473 15.21 -9.29 -18.54
N ALA A 474 16.31 -9.92 -18.16
CA ALA A 474 16.60 -11.30 -18.53
C ALA A 474 15.65 -12.30 -17.87
N ILE A 475 15.16 -11.99 -16.67
CA ILE A 475 14.17 -12.80 -15.93
C ILE A 475 12.75 -12.49 -16.44
N ASP A 476 12.36 -11.20 -16.46
CA ASP A 476 11.08 -10.76 -17.02
C ASP A 476 11.26 -9.66 -18.08
N PRO A 477 11.32 -10.01 -19.36
CA PRO A 477 11.44 -9.05 -20.46
C PRO A 477 10.28 -8.05 -20.56
N LYS A 478 9.15 -8.31 -19.87
CA LYS A 478 7.95 -7.47 -19.89
C LYS A 478 7.83 -6.54 -18.69
N SER A 479 8.81 -6.50 -17.81
CA SER A 479 8.82 -5.55 -16.68
C SER A 479 8.95 -4.12 -17.20
N VAL A 480 7.84 -3.37 -17.13
CA VAL A 480 7.78 -1.98 -17.58
C VAL A 480 8.69 -1.10 -16.73
N GLU A 481 8.69 -1.33 -15.43
CA GLU A 481 9.48 -0.63 -14.43
C GLU A 481 11.00 -0.81 -14.72
N ALA A 482 11.44 -2.05 -14.99
CA ALA A 482 12.83 -2.32 -15.33
C ALA A 482 13.24 -1.68 -16.68
N GLN A 483 12.33 -1.62 -17.66
CA GLN A 483 12.58 -0.92 -18.93
C GLN A 483 12.77 0.58 -18.72
N VAL A 484 11.90 1.22 -17.92
CA VAL A 484 11.99 2.67 -17.62
C VAL A 484 13.28 2.96 -16.86
N ASN A 485 13.57 2.20 -15.81
CA ASN A 485 14.77 2.40 -14.99
C ASN A 485 16.06 2.15 -15.79
N LEU A 486 16.07 1.15 -16.69
CA LEU A 486 17.21 0.95 -17.59
C LEU A 486 17.39 2.14 -18.54
N GLY A 487 16.28 2.70 -19.05
CA GLY A 487 16.31 3.94 -19.83
C GLY A 487 16.94 5.09 -19.06
N ASN A 488 16.58 5.25 -17.78
CA ASN A 488 17.16 6.28 -16.91
C ASN A 488 18.67 6.04 -16.71
N ALA A 489 19.10 4.81 -16.43
CA ALA A 489 20.52 4.47 -16.28
C ALA A 489 21.30 4.68 -17.58
N MET A 490 20.74 4.32 -18.75
CA MET A 490 21.39 4.58 -20.05
C MET A 490 21.53 6.06 -20.33
N ALA A 491 20.55 6.89 -19.97
CA ALA A 491 20.62 8.33 -20.05
C ALA A 491 21.73 8.90 -19.15
N GLY A 492 21.90 8.36 -17.94
CA GLY A 492 22.97 8.74 -17.00
C GLY A 492 24.38 8.37 -17.51
N ILE A 493 24.52 7.24 -18.18
CA ILE A 493 25.80 6.83 -18.84
C ILE A 493 26.12 7.68 -20.08
N GLY A 494 25.17 8.47 -20.60
CA GLY A 494 25.33 9.24 -21.83
C GLY A 494 25.02 8.45 -23.11
N ARG A 495 24.13 7.46 -23.02
CA ARG A 495 23.67 6.61 -24.15
C ARG A 495 22.20 6.93 -24.49
N PRO A 496 21.92 8.12 -25.06
CA PRO A 496 20.54 8.61 -25.24
C PRO A 496 19.71 7.74 -26.19
N ASP A 497 20.32 7.20 -27.25
CA ASP A 497 19.57 6.37 -28.21
C ASP A 497 19.06 5.08 -27.56
N GLU A 498 19.87 4.43 -26.72
CA GLU A 498 19.45 3.24 -25.98
C GLU A 498 18.40 3.58 -24.92
N ALA A 499 18.51 4.73 -24.26
CA ALA A 499 17.47 5.20 -23.34
C ALA A 499 16.13 5.34 -24.07
N ILE A 500 16.11 5.97 -25.23
CA ILE A 500 14.92 6.12 -26.09
C ILE A 500 14.31 4.76 -26.46
N GLU A 501 15.15 3.78 -26.83
CA GLU A 501 14.68 2.43 -27.14
C GLU A 501 13.98 1.78 -25.93
N ARG A 502 14.58 1.91 -24.73
CA ARG A 502 14.00 1.34 -23.50
C ARG A 502 12.66 2.00 -23.14
N TYR A 503 12.56 3.32 -23.24
CA TYR A 503 11.29 4.03 -22.99
C TYR A 503 10.22 3.65 -24.03
N ARG A 504 10.58 3.50 -25.30
CA ARG A 504 9.65 3.03 -26.33
C ARG A 504 9.16 1.62 -26.07
N GLU A 505 10.04 0.72 -25.61
CA GLU A 505 9.64 -0.64 -25.25
C GLU A 505 8.71 -0.63 -24.02
N ALA A 506 8.98 0.19 -22.99
CA ALA A 506 8.09 0.38 -21.85
C ALA A 506 6.70 0.86 -22.31
N LEU A 507 6.63 1.79 -23.26
CA LEU A 507 5.38 2.30 -23.83
C LEU A 507 4.67 1.30 -24.74
N ARG A 508 5.40 0.41 -25.40
CA ARG A 508 4.80 -0.70 -26.17
C ARG A 508 4.10 -1.69 -25.24
N LEU A 509 4.69 -1.95 -24.08
CA LEU A 509 4.13 -2.85 -23.06
C LEU A 509 2.95 -2.19 -22.31
N ARG A 510 3.08 -0.89 -21.95
CA ARG A 510 2.06 -0.12 -21.22
C ARG A 510 1.91 1.28 -21.85
N PRO A 511 1.03 1.44 -22.86
CA PRO A 511 0.88 2.71 -23.58
C PRO A 511 0.45 3.90 -22.72
N GLY A 512 -0.17 3.65 -21.56
CA GLY A 512 -0.60 4.66 -20.58
C GLY A 512 0.47 5.05 -19.55
N ASN A 513 1.73 4.61 -19.67
CA ASN A 513 2.78 4.97 -18.71
C ASN A 513 3.23 6.42 -18.92
N ALA A 514 2.74 7.33 -18.08
CA ALA A 514 3.04 8.77 -18.16
C ALA A 514 4.52 9.08 -17.88
N GLU A 515 5.15 8.33 -16.99
CA GLU A 515 6.57 8.50 -16.65
C GLU A 515 7.49 8.14 -17.83
N ALA A 516 7.27 6.99 -18.44
CA ALA A 516 8.02 6.59 -19.64
C ALA A 516 7.86 7.63 -20.78
N ARG A 517 6.65 8.19 -20.97
CA ARG A 517 6.43 9.25 -21.97
C ARG A 517 7.18 10.53 -21.63
N ARG A 518 7.13 10.97 -20.38
CA ARG A 518 7.86 12.15 -19.91
C ARG A 518 9.36 11.94 -20.16
N ASN A 519 9.92 10.82 -19.72
CA ASN A 519 11.35 10.55 -19.82
C ASN A 519 11.79 10.41 -21.30
N LEU A 520 10.96 9.78 -22.15
CA LEU A 520 11.16 9.74 -23.59
C LEU A 520 11.20 11.14 -24.19
N GLY A 521 10.20 11.98 -23.87
CA GLY A 521 10.11 13.34 -24.38
C GLY A 521 11.29 14.21 -23.95
N VAL A 522 11.69 14.15 -22.66
CA VAL A 522 12.87 14.87 -22.17
C VAL A 522 14.15 14.39 -22.88
N MET A 523 14.28 13.09 -23.17
CA MET A 523 15.44 12.57 -23.87
C MET A 523 15.47 12.98 -25.35
N LEU A 524 14.31 12.97 -26.02
CA LEU A 524 14.18 13.46 -27.41
C LEU A 524 14.54 14.96 -27.51
N ASP A 525 14.09 15.76 -26.53
CA ASP A 525 14.44 17.18 -26.47
C ASP A 525 15.95 17.38 -26.33
N ARG A 526 16.62 16.64 -25.45
CA ARG A 526 18.08 16.70 -25.25
C ARG A 526 18.91 16.39 -26.50
N ILE A 527 18.39 15.54 -27.40
CA ILE A 527 19.06 15.21 -28.68
C ILE A 527 18.58 16.06 -29.86
N GLY A 528 17.81 17.14 -29.59
CA GLY A 528 17.36 18.10 -30.60
C GLY A 528 16.12 17.67 -31.40
N ARG A 529 15.45 16.58 -31.03
CA ARG A 529 14.21 16.10 -31.69
C ARG A 529 12.97 16.74 -31.04
N HIS A 530 12.90 18.09 -31.08
CA HIS A 530 11.95 18.88 -30.33
C HIS A 530 10.48 18.59 -30.70
N ASP A 531 10.14 18.38 -31.98
CA ASP A 531 8.77 18.09 -32.40
C ASP A 531 8.25 16.76 -31.83
N GLU A 532 9.09 15.73 -31.81
CA GLU A 532 8.72 14.44 -31.21
C GLU A 532 8.63 14.55 -29.68
N ALA A 533 9.53 15.32 -29.07
CA ALA A 533 9.51 15.61 -27.64
C ALA A 533 8.18 16.27 -27.23
N ILE A 534 7.77 17.31 -27.96
CA ILE A 534 6.50 18.02 -27.75
C ILE A 534 5.33 17.05 -27.77
N LEU A 535 5.26 16.14 -28.75
CA LEU A 535 4.18 15.19 -28.89
C LEU A 535 4.10 14.22 -27.68
N GLU A 536 5.24 13.67 -27.26
CA GLU A 536 5.25 12.71 -26.14
C GLU A 536 5.01 13.41 -24.78
N LEU A 537 5.53 14.63 -24.57
CA LEU A 537 5.32 15.42 -23.35
C LEU A 537 3.88 15.93 -23.24
N GLU A 538 3.27 16.35 -24.36
CA GLU A 538 1.85 16.68 -24.38
C GLU A 538 0.98 15.49 -23.96
N ARG A 539 1.29 14.30 -24.47
CA ARG A 539 0.60 13.05 -24.07
C ARG A 539 0.85 12.71 -22.59
N ALA A 540 2.06 12.94 -22.07
CA ALA A 540 2.38 12.74 -20.66
C ALA A 540 1.55 13.66 -19.76
N VAL A 541 1.45 14.95 -20.11
CA VAL A 541 0.62 15.95 -19.40
C VAL A 541 -0.87 15.59 -19.46
N ARG A 542 -1.36 15.05 -20.60
CA ARG A 542 -2.75 14.56 -20.68
C ARG A 542 -3.02 13.35 -19.77
N LEU A 543 -2.05 12.46 -19.64
CA LEU A 543 -2.18 11.29 -18.77
C LEU A 543 -2.10 11.64 -17.27
N ARG A 544 -1.23 12.60 -16.91
CA ARG A 544 -1.07 13.11 -15.54
C ARG A 544 -1.09 14.64 -15.54
N PRO A 545 -2.27 15.29 -15.55
CA PRO A 545 -2.36 16.76 -15.58
C PRO A 545 -1.73 17.45 -14.35
N GLY A 546 -1.60 16.73 -13.24
CA GLY A 546 -0.99 17.19 -11.98
C GLY A 546 0.52 16.95 -11.87
N ASP A 547 1.22 16.55 -12.94
CA ASP A 547 2.69 16.36 -12.91
C ASP A 547 3.41 17.68 -13.30
N PRO A 548 4.02 18.42 -12.36
CA PRO A 548 4.73 19.66 -12.66
C PRO A 548 6.00 19.41 -13.49
N SER A 549 6.65 18.24 -13.36
CA SER A 549 7.86 17.90 -14.10
C SER A 549 7.56 17.62 -15.58
N ALA A 550 6.42 16.98 -15.87
CA ALA A 550 5.98 16.77 -17.26
C ALA A 550 5.64 18.11 -17.94
N ARG A 551 5.01 19.04 -17.22
CA ARG A 551 4.73 20.39 -17.73
C ARG A 551 6.00 21.20 -17.96
N LEU A 552 6.97 21.13 -17.04
CA LEU A 552 8.29 21.76 -17.23
C LEU A 552 8.99 21.21 -18.47
N GLY A 553 9.09 19.89 -18.61
CA GLY A 553 9.67 19.27 -19.81
C GLY A 553 8.98 19.70 -21.08
N TYR A 554 7.64 19.77 -21.07
CA TYR A 554 6.85 20.25 -22.21
C TYR A 554 7.15 21.73 -22.52
N GLY A 555 7.23 22.58 -21.49
CA GLY A 555 7.62 24.00 -21.65
C GLY A 555 9.03 24.12 -22.23
N ASN A 556 10.00 23.33 -21.80
CA ASN A 556 11.38 23.35 -22.32
C ASN A 556 11.41 22.97 -23.81
N ALA A 557 10.74 21.88 -24.20
CA ALA A 557 10.68 21.44 -25.59
C ALA A 557 10.00 22.47 -26.50
N LEU A 558 8.93 23.12 -26.01
CA LEU A 558 8.26 24.21 -26.74
C LEU A 558 9.18 25.43 -26.90
N ALA A 559 9.92 25.81 -25.87
CA ALA A 559 10.89 26.91 -25.93
C ALA A 559 12.00 26.63 -26.95
N ALA A 560 12.57 25.42 -26.92
CA ALA A 560 13.58 24.97 -27.86
C ALA A 560 13.08 24.95 -29.33
N ALA A 561 11.76 24.69 -29.52
CA ALA A 561 11.10 24.77 -30.83
C ALA A 561 10.67 26.20 -31.22
N GLY A 562 10.99 27.23 -30.42
CA GLY A 562 10.62 28.63 -30.67
C GLY A 562 9.14 28.99 -30.37
N ARG A 563 8.38 28.10 -29.74
CA ARG A 563 6.96 28.29 -29.35
C ARG A 563 6.84 28.95 -27.99
N THR A 564 7.35 30.18 -27.89
CA THR A 564 7.60 30.89 -26.62
C THR A 564 6.37 31.07 -25.75
N ASP A 565 5.26 31.56 -26.30
CA ASP A 565 4.03 31.83 -25.51
C ASP A 565 3.46 30.55 -24.91
N GLU A 566 3.51 29.44 -25.65
CA GLU A 566 3.07 28.15 -25.17
C GLU A 566 4.03 27.60 -24.12
N ALA A 567 5.34 27.80 -24.28
CA ALA A 567 6.34 27.42 -23.28
C ALA A 567 6.09 28.11 -21.94
N LEU A 568 5.92 29.43 -21.97
CA LEU A 568 5.59 30.23 -20.78
C LEU A 568 4.32 29.74 -20.09
N ALA A 569 3.26 29.44 -20.87
CA ALA A 569 2.00 28.93 -20.34
C ALA A 569 2.17 27.58 -19.62
N GLN A 570 3.01 26.65 -20.14
CA GLN A 570 3.27 25.36 -19.51
C GLN A 570 4.13 25.51 -18.26
N MET A 571 5.16 26.36 -18.27
CA MET A 571 5.99 26.63 -17.11
C MET A 571 5.20 27.31 -15.97
N ASP A 572 4.33 28.26 -16.29
CA ASP A 572 3.41 28.85 -15.31
C ASP A 572 2.41 27.82 -14.77
N ALA A 573 1.94 26.90 -15.62
CA ALA A 573 1.08 25.81 -15.16
C ALA A 573 1.83 24.82 -14.23
N ALA A 574 3.12 24.57 -14.47
CA ALA A 574 3.96 23.80 -13.56
C ALA A 574 4.10 24.50 -12.21
N LEU A 575 4.31 25.82 -12.20
CA LEU A 575 4.42 26.62 -10.98
C LEU A 575 3.11 26.78 -10.23
N ARG A 576 1.97 26.75 -10.90
CA ARG A 576 0.67 26.68 -10.22
C ARG A 576 0.47 25.36 -9.46
N LEU A 577 1.03 24.25 -9.96
CA LEU A 577 1.01 22.95 -9.28
C LEU A 577 2.02 22.90 -8.13
N GLN A 578 3.20 23.47 -8.34
CA GLN A 578 4.30 23.50 -7.37
C GLN A 578 4.96 24.89 -7.39
N PRO A 579 4.50 25.82 -6.53
CA PRO A 579 5.01 27.20 -6.51
C PRO A 579 6.51 27.32 -6.23
N ASP A 580 7.06 26.47 -5.39
CA ASP A 580 8.48 26.44 -5.01
C ASP A 580 9.26 25.40 -5.83
N PHE A 581 9.06 25.34 -7.16
CA PHE A 581 9.79 24.45 -8.05
C PHE A 581 11.02 25.15 -8.66
N PRO A 582 12.25 25.00 -8.10
CA PRO A 582 13.41 25.79 -8.51
C PRO A 582 13.77 25.65 -9.98
N ALA A 583 13.67 24.42 -10.53
CA ALA A 583 13.99 24.15 -11.93
C ALA A 583 13.00 24.88 -12.89
N ALA A 584 11.71 24.90 -12.56
CA ALA A 584 10.72 25.60 -13.38
C ALA A 584 10.88 27.13 -13.29
N LEU A 585 11.18 27.66 -12.11
CA LEU A 585 11.46 29.08 -11.91
C LEU A 585 12.69 29.51 -12.70
N ASN A 586 13.77 28.72 -12.68
CA ASN A 586 14.96 29.00 -13.46
C ASN A 586 14.71 28.90 -14.96
N ALA A 587 14.01 27.89 -15.44
CA ALA A 587 13.66 27.70 -16.86
C ALA A 587 12.78 28.86 -17.36
N LEU A 588 11.76 29.25 -16.59
CA LEU A 588 10.91 30.40 -16.91
C LEU A 588 11.74 31.68 -16.99
N GLY A 589 12.67 31.88 -16.05
CA GLY A 589 13.61 33.02 -16.07
C GLY A 589 14.47 33.06 -17.32
N ILE A 590 14.97 31.91 -17.80
CA ILE A 590 15.78 31.81 -19.03
C ILE A 590 14.93 32.27 -20.24
N VAL A 591 13.73 31.70 -20.41
CA VAL A 591 12.86 32.06 -21.55
C VAL A 591 12.47 33.55 -21.50
N LEU A 592 12.18 34.11 -20.33
CA LEU A 592 11.88 35.53 -20.17
C LEU A 592 13.09 36.42 -20.54
N ALA A 593 14.29 36.06 -20.10
CA ALA A 593 15.52 36.82 -20.39
C ALA A 593 15.85 36.81 -21.88
N GLU A 594 15.74 35.68 -22.57
CA GLU A 594 15.96 35.54 -24.01
C GLU A 594 15.01 36.41 -24.84
N HIS A 595 13.81 36.69 -24.30
CA HIS A 595 12.79 37.55 -24.96
C HIS A 595 12.78 38.98 -24.41
N GLY A 596 13.88 39.43 -23.78
CA GLY A 596 14.05 40.80 -23.33
C GLY A 596 13.25 41.21 -22.08
N ARG A 597 12.52 40.26 -21.46
CA ARG A 597 11.77 40.49 -20.20
C ARG A 597 12.70 40.31 -18.97
N THR A 598 13.86 40.95 -19.01
CA THR A 598 14.96 40.76 -18.07
C THR A 598 14.59 41.07 -16.62
N ALA A 599 13.74 42.05 -16.38
CA ALA A 599 13.27 42.39 -15.02
C ALA A 599 12.45 41.25 -14.42
N GLU A 600 11.55 40.67 -15.19
CA GLU A 600 10.74 39.52 -14.75
C GLU A 600 11.60 38.25 -14.58
N ALA A 601 12.60 38.06 -15.44
CA ALA A 601 13.57 36.97 -15.29
C ALA A 601 14.32 37.04 -13.95
N ILE A 602 14.76 38.25 -13.55
CA ILE A 602 15.43 38.48 -12.25
C ILE A 602 14.52 38.00 -11.09
N GLU A 603 13.24 38.38 -11.10
CA GLU A 603 12.29 37.96 -10.07
C GLU A 603 12.17 36.43 -9.99
N ARG A 604 12.13 35.73 -11.13
CA ARG A 604 12.05 34.26 -11.18
C ARG A 604 13.33 33.59 -10.68
N TYR A 605 14.51 34.09 -11.05
CA TYR A 605 15.76 33.56 -10.53
C TYR A 605 15.91 33.78 -9.02
N GLU A 606 15.48 34.94 -8.50
CA GLU A 606 15.46 35.19 -7.06
C GLU A 606 14.48 34.25 -6.34
N GLN A 607 13.31 33.95 -6.92
CA GLN A 607 12.40 32.94 -6.39
C GLN A 607 13.07 31.57 -6.40
N ALA A 608 13.75 31.19 -7.46
CA ALA A 608 14.47 29.91 -7.55
C ALA A 608 15.53 29.78 -6.44
N LEU A 609 16.28 30.85 -6.17
CA LEU A 609 17.30 30.88 -5.11
C LEU A 609 16.70 30.93 -3.71
N ARG A 610 15.51 31.49 -3.52
CA ARG A 610 14.77 31.38 -2.25
C ARG A 610 14.32 29.94 -1.99
N ALA A 611 13.83 29.28 -3.02
CA ALA A 611 13.38 27.88 -2.92
C ALA A 611 14.55 26.90 -2.78
N LYS A 612 15.69 27.18 -3.45
CA LYS A 612 16.92 26.39 -3.40
C LYS A 612 18.15 27.30 -3.34
N PRO A 613 18.66 27.64 -2.12
CA PRO A 613 19.79 28.58 -1.95
C PRO A 613 21.10 28.10 -2.56
N ASP A 614 21.29 26.80 -2.75
CA ASP A 614 22.48 26.15 -3.32
C ASP A 614 22.33 25.84 -4.83
N TYR A 615 21.56 26.65 -5.58
CA TYR A 615 21.33 26.46 -7.01
C TYR A 615 22.30 27.36 -7.83
N ALA A 616 23.47 26.80 -8.15
CA ALA A 616 24.58 27.54 -8.84
C ALA A 616 24.15 28.10 -10.21
N GLU A 617 23.36 27.34 -11.00
CA GLU A 617 22.91 27.77 -12.32
C GLU A 617 21.95 28.97 -12.23
N ALA A 618 21.03 28.98 -11.26
CA ALA A 618 20.14 30.11 -11.05
C ALA A 618 20.90 31.36 -10.59
N ALA A 619 21.91 31.20 -9.72
CA ALA A 619 22.76 32.28 -9.30
C ALA A 619 23.58 32.88 -10.48
N ASN A 620 24.12 32.03 -11.36
CA ASN A 620 24.78 32.45 -12.57
C ASN A 620 23.83 33.16 -13.52
N ASN A 621 22.63 32.64 -13.76
CA ASN A 621 21.65 33.24 -14.66
C ASN A 621 21.14 34.59 -14.13
N LEU A 622 20.93 34.70 -12.81
CA LEU A 622 20.62 35.98 -12.16
C LEU A 622 21.75 36.98 -12.35
N GLY A 623 23.03 36.55 -12.19
CA GLY A 623 24.19 37.37 -12.47
C GLY A 623 24.25 37.89 -13.90
N LEU A 624 23.93 37.04 -14.90
CA LEU A 624 23.84 37.41 -16.29
C LEU A 624 22.74 38.46 -16.54
N ALA A 625 21.56 38.25 -15.98
CA ALA A 625 20.43 39.18 -16.11
C ALA A 625 20.74 40.56 -15.46
N LEU A 626 21.37 40.58 -14.30
CA LEU A 626 21.82 41.80 -13.63
C LEU A 626 22.91 42.52 -14.42
N ALA A 627 23.88 41.76 -14.98
CA ALA A 627 24.95 42.35 -15.81
C ALA A 627 24.42 42.96 -17.13
N ALA A 628 23.35 42.36 -17.70
CA ALA A 628 22.64 42.91 -18.86
C ALA A 628 21.97 44.26 -18.55
N LEU A 629 21.48 44.46 -17.33
CA LEU A 629 20.95 45.75 -16.84
C LEU A 629 22.04 46.68 -16.29
N ASN A 630 23.31 46.38 -16.50
CA ASN A 630 24.46 47.11 -15.99
C ASN A 630 24.55 47.25 -14.45
N ARG A 631 23.87 46.36 -13.69
CA ARG A 631 23.93 46.25 -12.22
C ARG A 631 25.14 45.43 -11.81
N LEU A 632 26.37 45.90 -12.19
CA LEU A 632 27.62 45.14 -12.07
C LEU A 632 27.96 44.69 -10.65
N PRO A 633 27.82 45.50 -9.58
CA PRO A 633 28.09 45.04 -8.23
C PRO A 633 27.28 43.84 -7.82
N GLU A 634 25.99 43.90 -8.09
CA GLU A 634 25.04 42.81 -7.77
C GLU A 634 25.32 41.56 -8.62
N ALA A 635 25.62 41.73 -9.91
CA ALA A 635 26.02 40.66 -10.80
C ALA A 635 27.26 39.91 -10.27
N ILE A 636 28.29 40.65 -9.85
CA ILE A 636 29.51 40.08 -9.26
C ILE A 636 29.16 39.23 -8.02
N ASP A 637 28.32 39.74 -7.12
CA ASP A 637 27.90 39.02 -5.92
C ASP A 637 27.20 37.70 -6.27
N ARG A 638 26.34 37.69 -7.30
CA ARG A 638 25.62 36.46 -7.74
C ARG A 638 26.59 35.47 -8.41
N PHE A 639 27.51 35.93 -9.25
CA PHE A 639 28.51 35.03 -9.83
C PHE A 639 29.44 34.47 -8.75
N GLN A 640 29.83 35.28 -7.74
CA GLN A 640 30.57 34.79 -6.58
C GLN A 640 29.79 33.76 -5.80
N GLN A 641 28.48 33.93 -5.65
CA GLN A 641 27.60 32.92 -5.08
C GLN A 641 27.64 31.62 -5.91
N ALA A 642 27.49 31.69 -7.24
CA ALA A 642 27.54 30.56 -8.13
C ALA A 642 28.84 29.74 -8.01
N VAL A 643 30.01 30.41 -8.02
CA VAL A 643 31.33 29.76 -7.89
C VAL A 643 31.61 29.24 -6.48
N ARG A 644 31.01 29.82 -5.44
CA ARG A 644 31.07 29.27 -4.08
C ARG A 644 30.26 27.98 -3.95
N ILE A 645 29.08 27.94 -4.58
CA ILE A 645 28.21 26.75 -4.58
C ILE A 645 28.87 25.63 -5.39
N ASN A 646 29.34 25.97 -6.61
CA ASN A 646 30.00 25.03 -7.50
C ASN A 646 31.34 25.57 -7.97
N PRO A 647 32.46 25.26 -7.27
CA PRO A 647 33.81 25.72 -7.66
C PRO A 647 34.30 25.21 -9.03
N GLY A 648 33.67 24.13 -9.54
CA GLY A 648 33.94 23.58 -10.88
C GLY A 648 33.12 24.21 -12.01
N PHE A 649 32.36 25.27 -11.77
CA PHE A 649 31.53 25.92 -12.77
C PHE A 649 32.31 26.90 -13.67
N ALA A 650 33.00 26.39 -14.67
CA ALA A 650 33.89 27.18 -15.57
C ALA A 650 33.19 28.40 -16.18
N GLN A 651 31.90 28.25 -16.63
CA GLN A 651 31.14 29.36 -17.21
C GLN A 651 30.88 30.48 -16.18
N ALA A 652 30.58 30.13 -14.93
CA ALA A 652 30.38 31.11 -13.88
C ALA A 652 31.69 31.87 -13.54
N HIS A 653 32.83 31.18 -13.52
CA HIS A 653 34.12 31.80 -13.39
C HIS A 653 34.41 32.77 -14.56
N ASN A 654 34.13 32.40 -15.80
CA ASN A 654 34.26 33.31 -16.94
C ASN A 654 33.33 34.51 -16.81
N ASN A 655 32.08 34.35 -16.47
CA ASN A 655 31.10 35.42 -16.33
C ASN A 655 31.48 36.40 -15.18
N LEU A 656 31.99 35.87 -14.07
CA LEU A 656 32.54 36.65 -12.99
C LEU A 656 33.75 37.45 -13.45
N GLY A 657 34.69 36.85 -14.19
CA GLY A 657 35.84 37.50 -14.79
C GLY A 657 35.45 38.68 -15.71
N VAL A 658 34.45 38.46 -16.58
CA VAL A 658 33.94 39.52 -17.45
C VAL A 658 33.35 40.70 -16.65
N SER A 659 32.57 40.40 -15.63
CA SER A 659 31.93 41.43 -14.78
C SER A 659 32.96 42.21 -13.95
N LEU A 660 33.98 41.52 -13.42
CA LEU A 660 35.09 42.13 -12.71
C LEU A 660 35.95 43.04 -13.62
N ALA A 661 36.24 42.59 -14.84
CA ALA A 661 36.95 43.40 -15.84
C ALA A 661 36.16 44.69 -16.19
N ARG A 662 34.85 44.58 -16.40
CA ARG A 662 33.95 45.72 -16.61
C ARG A 662 33.90 46.67 -15.39
N ALA A 663 34.10 46.14 -14.19
CA ALA A 663 34.20 46.91 -12.95
C ALA A 663 35.63 47.42 -12.65
N ASN A 664 36.54 47.30 -13.62
CA ASN A 664 37.97 47.71 -13.52
C ASN A 664 38.78 46.94 -12.43
N ARG A 665 38.31 45.76 -12.01
CA ARG A 665 38.97 44.83 -11.06
C ARG A 665 39.83 43.81 -11.80
N VAL A 666 40.77 44.29 -12.64
CA VAL A 666 41.57 43.54 -13.60
C VAL A 666 42.34 42.36 -12.96
N PRO A 667 43.04 42.52 -11.79
CA PRO A 667 43.78 41.40 -11.21
C PRO A 667 42.87 40.21 -10.82
N GLU A 668 41.68 40.49 -10.31
CA GLU A 668 40.71 39.48 -9.90
C GLU A 668 40.09 38.82 -11.14
N ALA A 669 39.78 39.60 -12.17
CA ALA A 669 39.26 39.08 -13.43
C ALA A 669 40.21 38.06 -14.06
N LEU A 670 41.51 38.34 -14.10
CA LEU A 670 42.55 37.43 -14.60
C LEU A 670 42.56 36.10 -13.80
N GLY A 671 42.45 36.20 -12.46
CA GLY A 671 42.35 35.01 -11.61
C GLY A 671 41.18 34.08 -12.02
N HIS A 672 40.01 34.66 -12.22
CA HIS A 672 38.83 33.90 -12.58
C HIS A 672 38.85 33.37 -14.03
N PHE A 673 39.41 34.11 -14.98
CA PHE A 673 39.59 33.58 -16.34
C PHE A 673 40.59 32.42 -16.38
N ARG A 674 41.71 32.50 -15.63
CA ARG A 674 42.65 31.37 -15.51
C ARG A 674 41.99 30.14 -14.88
N GLU A 675 41.16 30.33 -13.86
CA GLU A 675 40.43 29.23 -13.24
C GLU A 675 39.38 28.64 -14.19
N ALA A 676 38.64 29.45 -14.97
CA ALA A 676 37.73 28.96 -15.98
C ALA A 676 38.43 28.09 -17.02
N VAL A 677 39.59 28.52 -17.52
CA VAL A 677 40.41 27.75 -18.50
C VAL A 677 41.00 26.49 -17.86
N ARG A 678 41.37 26.54 -16.57
CA ARG A 678 41.87 25.37 -15.83
C ARG A 678 40.80 24.30 -15.68
N ILE A 679 39.55 24.70 -15.38
CA ILE A 679 38.42 23.80 -15.19
C ILE A 679 37.99 23.22 -16.54
N ASP A 680 37.81 24.08 -17.55
CA ASP A 680 37.43 23.70 -18.91
C ASP A 680 38.37 24.33 -19.94
N PRO A 681 39.41 23.60 -20.34
CA PRO A 681 40.32 24.06 -21.39
C PRO A 681 39.68 24.28 -22.77
N GLY A 682 38.50 23.68 -22.98
CA GLY A 682 37.71 23.80 -24.22
C GLY A 682 36.84 25.07 -24.26
N LEU A 683 36.73 25.84 -23.18
CA LEU A 683 35.90 27.03 -23.13
C LEU A 683 36.60 28.21 -23.86
N ASP A 684 36.41 28.28 -25.17
CA ASP A 684 37.01 29.26 -26.08
C ASP A 684 36.81 30.70 -25.61
N GLN A 685 35.63 31.00 -25.07
CA GLN A 685 35.29 32.35 -24.58
C GLN A 685 36.20 32.76 -23.40
N ALA A 686 36.49 31.82 -22.49
CA ALA A 686 37.38 32.11 -21.35
C ALA A 686 38.83 32.31 -21.81
N ARG A 687 39.31 31.50 -22.74
CA ARG A 687 40.65 31.66 -23.36
C ARG A 687 40.81 33.01 -24.06
N THR A 688 39.79 33.37 -24.86
CA THR A 688 39.80 34.65 -25.58
C THR A 688 39.77 35.84 -24.60
N ASN A 689 38.93 35.76 -23.56
CA ASN A 689 38.87 36.84 -22.55
C ASN A 689 40.15 36.97 -21.76
N LEU A 690 40.81 35.83 -21.41
CA LEU A 690 42.11 35.81 -20.75
C LEU A 690 43.18 36.49 -21.63
N GLY A 691 43.33 36.08 -22.90
CA GLY A 691 44.31 36.64 -23.84
C GLY A 691 44.15 38.15 -24.03
N LYS A 692 42.92 38.61 -24.30
CA LYS A 692 42.65 40.06 -24.46
C LYS A 692 43.01 40.86 -23.22
N LEU A 693 42.76 40.34 -22.02
CA LEU A 693 43.04 41.09 -20.79
C LEU A 693 44.53 41.05 -20.42
N GLU A 694 45.28 40.02 -20.81
CA GLU A 694 46.75 39.95 -20.67
C GLU A 694 47.46 40.90 -21.64
N GLU A 695 47.00 41.01 -22.91
CA GLU A 695 47.54 41.95 -23.92
C GLU A 695 47.33 43.40 -23.54
N THR A 696 46.17 43.77 -22.95
CA THR A 696 45.90 45.16 -22.53
C THR A 696 46.71 45.62 -21.31
N ARG A 697 47.46 44.74 -20.67
CA ARG A 697 48.29 45.04 -19.49
C ARG A 697 49.77 45.34 -19.86
N HIS A 698 50.16 45.02 -21.10
CA HIS A 698 51.41 45.34 -21.70
C HIS A 698 51.34 46.66 -22.51
#